data_afdc57751433c6e65e8ac8d8365dadf1
#
_entry.id   afdc57751433c6e65e8ac8d8365dadf1
#
_cell.length_a   1.000
_cell.length_b   1.000
_cell.length_c   1.000
_cell.angle_alpha   90.00
_cell.angle_beta   90.00
_cell.angle_gamma   90.00
#
_symmetry.space_group_name_H-M   'P 1'
#
loop_
_entity.id
_entity.type
_entity.pdbx_description
1 polymer ?
#
loop_
_entity_poly.entity_id
_entity_poly.type
_entity_poly.pdbx_seq_one_letter_code
_entity_poly.pdbx_strand_id
1 'polypeptide(L)'
;MLFRSRSAGWEVLILSGDLDMLQLVGPGVSLLHTARGGADAMVTYDAAKIHERYGLTPEQIVDFKSLKGDSSDNIPGVPGVGEKTAAKLIASFGSLTALYDRLDEVEPARIRELLRAHRDDAFAGQGLMTIDRDAPLRLPGDGGVIGRYDRELALALLRELEFRALIGRLPPLEGEDRNAAAHAVAAATASAGLRGARERVAPVTTSPRPTDGGELQLGFDFAAVSEGNRAAGRTAPNLIASEPTLDGAPGALGAQIEALKRGDLAAAKLRLASSPSEAEREFESLASGGVIALGSFGVDRRGPRGPIALALADESGRLLVAEAPESVHRLLTLIAASERPLVGLGIKDLLGALIAIGTDRAPRLVDDVALGTWIDNVTLRNPGLDEVAAAHLGADLPSGMTPVQIAALTATVALASRPHLAVELRTSGTERLYREVELPLVEVLARMESTGIAVDRAALAQLDGAFRREIERLERDAEAAVGHSVALGSPKQLGELLFGELGLPRGKKTKAGGWSTDASVLEEIHGEHPIVGIVLEWRSVSKLQSTYVEALPRLVEGDGRIHTTFQQAVAATGRLSSVEPNLQNIPIRSELGRKIRHAFIAEKGTKLVAADYSQIELRILAHVTRDPHLVGAFAAGEDIHRATAARVLGKSQAEVDDNERAMAKMVNFGIAYGMGDFGLATRAGISREAAKSFIAGYFERYPGIKRYIDTIKEEARANGFVTTQLGRRRPIPELRAANPALRAAGERAAINHPIQGTAADIIKIAMIRLTPRLAAAGLASRLILQVHDELLLEAPEEEVSTLVPLLIETMEGALALDVPLTVEAKTGTRWDEMQRWSGHA
;
A
#
# COMPACT_ATOMS: atom_id res chain seq x y z
N MET A 1 20.07 7.35 -30.10
CA MET A 1 19.36 8.63 -29.92
C MET A 1 20.32 9.79 -29.81
N LEU A 2 21.18 9.88 -28.80
CA LEU A 2 22.15 10.95 -28.55
C LEU A 2 23.05 11.27 -29.75
N PHE A 3 23.62 10.25 -30.40
CA PHE A 3 24.48 10.44 -31.57
C PHE A 3 23.77 11.07 -32.78
N ARG A 4 22.51 10.76 -33.02
CA ARG A 4 21.71 11.34 -34.10
C ARG A 4 21.36 12.79 -33.84
N SER A 5 21.03 13.15 -32.59
CA SER A 5 20.81 14.54 -32.19
C SER A 5 22.06 15.39 -32.37
N ARG A 6 23.24 14.87 -32.01
CA ARG A 6 24.53 15.53 -32.25
C ARG A 6 24.83 15.69 -33.74
N SER A 7 24.58 14.67 -34.57
CA SER A 7 24.75 14.76 -36.02
C SER A 7 23.84 15.81 -36.65
N ALA A 8 22.72 16.13 -35.99
CA ALA A 8 21.81 17.22 -36.39
C ALA A 8 22.21 18.59 -35.82
N GLY A 9 23.31 18.69 -35.06
CA GLY A 9 23.79 19.92 -34.48
C GLY A 9 23.04 20.38 -33.24
N TRP A 10 22.28 19.48 -32.56
CA TRP A 10 21.49 19.81 -31.35
C TRP A 10 22.37 19.71 -30.08
N GLU A 11 22.10 20.62 -29.15
CA GLU A 11 22.52 20.44 -27.76
C GLU A 11 21.59 19.46 -27.09
N VAL A 12 22.17 18.50 -26.35
CA VAL A 12 21.42 17.44 -25.68
C VAL A 12 21.58 17.58 -24.18
N LEU A 13 20.44 17.72 -23.49
CA LEU A 13 20.37 17.69 -22.03
C LEU A 13 19.65 16.41 -21.59
N ILE A 14 20.39 15.50 -20.93
CA ILE A 14 19.86 14.26 -20.37
C ILE A 14 19.32 14.61 -18.97
N LEU A 15 18.02 14.40 -18.73
CA LEU A 15 17.42 14.50 -17.40
C LEU A 15 17.35 13.11 -16.77
N SER A 16 18.12 12.85 -15.70
CA SER A 16 18.12 11.56 -15.00
C SER A 16 18.54 11.70 -13.54
N GLY A 17 17.98 10.85 -12.67
CA GLY A 17 18.46 10.61 -11.31
C GLY A 17 19.61 9.60 -11.23
N ASP A 18 19.96 8.99 -12.36
CA ASP A 18 21.00 7.98 -12.45
C ASP A 18 22.31 8.58 -12.91
N LEU A 19 23.36 8.40 -12.09
CA LEU A 19 24.70 8.89 -12.39
C LEU A 19 25.49 8.00 -13.39
N ASP A 20 24.94 6.88 -13.84
CA ASP A 20 25.53 6.10 -14.92
C ASP A 20 25.47 6.86 -16.25
N MET A 21 24.52 7.76 -16.38
CA MET A 21 24.43 8.68 -17.50
C MET A 21 25.65 9.63 -17.67
N LEU A 22 26.50 9.78 -16.64
CA LEU A 22 27.74 10.59 -16.75
C LEU A 22 28.68 10.10 -17.85
N GLN A 23 28.66 8.80 -18.17
CA GLN A 23 29.46 8.23 -19.27
C GLN A 23 29.03 8.72 -20.67
N LEU A 24 27.85 9.34 -20.77
CA LEU A 24 27.30 9.87 -22.03
C LEU A 24 27.60 11.36 -22.21
N VAL A 25 28.09 12.02 -21.17
CA VAL A 25 28.47 13.45 -21.22
C VAL A 25 29.64 13.67 -22.16
N GLY A 26 29.58 14.75 -22.93
CA GLY A 26 30.64 15.09 -23.90
C GLY A 26 30.30 16.38 -24.64
N PRO A 27 31.04 16.73 -25.71
CA PRO A 27 30.74 17.96 -26.46
C PRO A 27 29.29 18.03 -26.92
N GLY A 28 28.55 19.04 -26.46
CA GLY A 28 27.12 19.22 -26.76
C GLY A 28 26.16 18.24 -26.05
N VAL A 29 26.63 17.48 -25.06
CA VAL A 29 25.79 16.59 -24.24
C VAL A 29 26.10 16.85 -22.77
N SER A 30 25.05 17.19 -21.98
CA SER A 30 25.15 17.40 -20.54
C SER A 30 24.10 16.56 -19.81
N LEU A 31 24.35 16.22 -18.54
CA LEU A 31 23.43 15.53 -17.66
C LEU A 31 22.85 16.53 -16.64
N LEU A 32 21.54 16.69 -16.62
CA LEU A 32 20.82 17.35 -15.55
C LEU A 32 20.40 16.29 -14.52
N HIS A 33 21.15 16.20 -13.44
CA HIS A 33 20.93 15.21 -12.39
C HIS A 33 19.98 15.75 -11.34
N THR A 34 18.93 14.99 -11.05
CA THR A 34 17.96 15.30 -9.99
C THR A 34 18.46 14.73 -8.66
N ALA A 35 19.11 15.54 -7.84
CA ALA A 35 19.45 15.11 -6.47
C ALA A 35 18.17 15.01 -5.61
N ARG A 36 18.18 14.13 -4.59
CA ARG A 36 17.10 14.04 -3.60
C ARG A 36 17.02 15.34 -2.80
N GLY A 37 16.09 16.23 -3.16
CA GLY A 37 15.95 17.54 -2.50
C GLY A 37 15.03 18.53 -3.23
N GLY A 38 14.37 18.11 -4.33
CA GLY A 38 13.44 18.96 -5.09
C GLY A 38 14.09 19.72 -6.24
N ALA A 39 13.31 20.58 -6.91
CA ALA A 39 13.72 21.28 -8.13
C ALA A 39 14.94 22.20 -7.93
N ASP A 40 15.17 22.68 -6.71
CA ASP A 40 16.30 23.57 -6.38
C ASP A 40 17.64 22.79 -6.17
N ALA A 41 17.62 21.46 -6.23
CA ALA A 41 18.79 20.60 -6.06
C ALA A 41 19.27 19.96 -7.37
N MET A 42 18.86 20.47 -8.53
CA MET A 42 19.33 19.99 -9.82
C MET A 42 20.77 20.43 -10.09
N VAL A 43 21.62 19.48 -10.48
CA VAL A 43 23.02 19.74 -10.82
C VAL A 43 23.25 19.36 -12.27
N THR A 44 23.71 20.34 -13.07
CA THR A 44 24.14 20.05 -14.44
C THR A 44 25.57 19.57 -14.44
N TYR A 45 25.81 18.40 -15.01
CA TYR A 45 27.14 17.83 -15.24
C TYR A 45 27.51 17.95 -16.72
N ASP A 46 28.53 18.73 -16.97
CA ASP A 46 29.34 18.70 -18.18
C ASP A 46 30.69 18.02 -17.87
N ALA A 47 31.59 17.91 -18.84
CA ALA A 47 32.88 17.28 -18.64
C ALA A 47 33.73 18.01 -17.59
N ALA A 48 33.64 19.35 -17.50
CA ALA A 48 34.34 20.15 -16.51
C ALA A 48 33.83 19.86 -15.09
N LYS A 49 32.54 19.74 -14.91
CA LYS A 49 31.91 19.43 -13.61
C LYS A 49 32.18 18.01 -13.15
N ILE A 50 32.29 17.05 -14.07
CA ILE A 50 32.71 15.68 -13.79
C ILE A 50 34.15 15.69 -13.30
N HIS A 51 35.04 16.41 -13.99
CA HIS A 51 36.43 16.53 -13.59
C HIS A 51 36.57 17.23 -12.22
N GLU A 52 35.87 18.31 -11.99
CA GLU A 52 35.86 18.99 -10.68
C GLU A 52 35.46 18.04 -9.53
N ARG A 53 34.44 17.18 -9.74
CA ARG A 53 33.90 16.31 -8.69
C ARG A 53 34.71 15.03 -8.46
N TYR A 54 35.21 14.41 -9.54
CA TYR A 54 35.80 13.08 -9.48
C TYR A 54 37.31 13.05 -9.88
N GLY A 55 37.81 14.12 -10.49
CA GLY A 55 39.17 14.17 -11.07
C GLY A 55 39.30 13.30 -12.33
N LEU A 56 38.20 12.95 -12.98
CA LEU A 56 38.11 12.00 -14.08
C LEU A 56 37.40 12.60 -15.29
N THR A 57 37.60 11.98 -16.45
CA THR A 57 36.84 12.28 -17.66
C THR A 57 35.54 11.46 -17.72
N PRO A 58 34.52 11.85 -18.53
CA PRO A 58 33.30 11.07 -18.70
C PRO A 58 33.53 9.60 -19.09
N GLU A 59 34.52 9.35 -19.94
CA GLU A 59 34.90 8.01 -20.43
C GLU A 59 35.44 7.12 -19.30
N GLN A 60 36.01 7.73 -18.26
CA GLN A 60 36.59 7.03 -17.12
C GLN A 60 35.59 6.68 -16.02
N ILE A 61 34.34 7.16 -16.12
CA ILE A 61 33.34 6.98 -15.06
C ILE A 61 32.93 5.50 -14.90
N VAL A 62 32.82 4.76 -15.99
CA VAL A 62 32.50 3.32 -15.93
C VAL A 62 33.62 2.56 -15.21
N ASP A 63 34.85 2.80 -15.57
CA ASP A 63 36.03 2.17 -14.96
C ASP A 63 36.18 2.50 -13.48
N PHE A 64 35.90 3.74 -13.11
CA PHE A 64 35.87 4.19 -11.73
C PHE A 64 34.78 3.48 -10.92
N LYS A 65 33.56 3.39 -11.46
CA LYS A 65 32.44 2.71 -10.81
C LYS A 65 32.67 1.20 -10.70
N SER A 66 33.34 0.60 -11.68
CA SER A 66 33.71 -0.83 -11.68
C SER A 66 34.61 -1.21 -10.51
N LEU A 67 35.52 -0.32 -10.12
CA LEU A 67 36.36 -0.51 -8.95
C LEU A 67 35.61 -0.23 -7.63
N LYS A 68 34.85 0.85 -7.59
CA LYS A 68 34.10 1.28 -6.39
C LYS A 68 32.89 0.39 -6.09
N GLY A 69 32.25 -0.14 -7.13
CA GLY A 69 30.92 -0.75 -7.09
C GLY A 69 29.80 0.29 -7.11
N ASP A 70 28.60 -0.19 -7.37
CA ASP A 70 27.36 0.59 -7.26
C ASP A 70 26.34 -0.12 -6.36
N SER A 71 26.11 0.45 -5.18
CA SER A 71 25.18 -0.12 -4.20
C SER A 71 23.71 0.12 -4.56
N SER A 72 23.39 1.05 -5.48
CA SER A 72 22.04 1.28 -5.98
C SER A 72 21.60 0.12 -6.89
N ASP A 73 22.51 -0.41 -7.69
CA ASP A 73 22.26 -1.47 -8.64
C ASP A 73 22.76 -2.84 -8.18
N ASN A 74 23.20 -2.91 -6.91
CA ASN A 74 23.74 -4.11 -6.29
C ASN A 74 24.94 -4.71 -7.07
N ILE A 75 25.75 -3.85 -7.70
CA ILE A 75 26.96 -4.25 -8.42
C ILE A 75 28.13 -4.18 -7.44
N PRO A 76 28.79 -5.32 -7.15
CA PRO A 76 29.95 -5.34 -6.27
C PRO A 76 31.14 -4.67 -6.95
N GLY A 77 31.82 -3.82 -6.21
CA GLY A 77 33.16 -3.35 -6.62
C GLY A 77 34.25 -4.21 -5.97
N VAL A 78 35.49 -3.74 -6.06
CA VAL A 78 36.62 -4.38 -5.38
C VAL A 78 36.55 -4.08 -3.88
N PRO A 79 36.33 -5.07 -3.00
CA PRO A 79 36.26 -4.87 -1.56
C PRO A 79 37.46 -4.11 -1.02
N GLY A 80 37.21 -3.02 -0.28
CA GLY A 80 38.27 -2.16 0.29
C GLY A 80 38.79 -1.07 -0.66
N VAL A 81 38.28 -0.99 -1.88
CA VAL A 81 38.55 0.09 -2.83
C VAL A 81 37.35 1.06 -2.83
N GLY A 82 37.40 2.11 -2.03
CA GLY A 82 36.36 3.13 -1.96
C GLY A 82 36.56 4.23 -3.01
N GLU A 83 35.62 5.19 -3.03
CA GLU A 83 35.50 6.26 -4.03
C GLU A 83 36.84 6.99 -4.31
N LYS A 84 37.52 7.46 -3.26
CA LYS A 84 38.79 8.19 -3.40
C LYS A 84 39.91 7.32 -3.97
N THR A 85 39.98 6.05 -3.59
CA THR A 85 40.99 5.12 -4.07
C THR A 85 40.73 4.74 -5.53
N ALA A 86 39.49 4.45 -5.89
CA ALA A 86 39.10 4.14 -7.27
C ALA A 86 39.39 5.31 -8.21
N ALA A 87 39.00 6.53 -7.83
CA ALA A 87 39.27 7.73 -8.63
C ALA A 87 40.77 7.96 -8.86
N LYS A 88 41.60 7.84 -7.79
CA LYS A 88 43.02 7.97 -7.89
C LYS A 88 43.66 6.91 -8.81
N LEU A 89 43.22 5.66 -8.69
CA LEU A 89 43.74 4.58 -9.55
C LEU A 89 43.40 4.83 -11.02
N ILE A 90 42.15 5.15 -11.34
CA ILE A 90 41.75 5.40 -12.73
C ILE A 90 42.40 6.67 -13.28
N ALA A 91 42.53 7.74 -12.50
CA ALA A 91 43.26 8.93 -12.92
C ALA A 91 44.76 8.65 -13.21
N SER A 92 45.39 7.77 -12.42
CA SER A 92 46.84 7.45 -12.57
C SER A 92 47.12 6.48 -13.71
N PHE A 93 46.24 5.49 -13.92
CA PHE A 93 46.46 4.42 -14.91
C PHE A 93 45.67 4.62 -16.21
N GLY A 94 44.72 5.55 -16.24
CA GLY A 94 43.95 5.92 -17.42
C GLY A 94 42.64 5.11 -17.61
N SER A 95 42.69 3.78 -17.44
CA SER A 95 41.55 2.89 -17.59
C SER A 95 41.68 1.66 -16.70
N LEU A 96 40.58 0.93 -16.55
CA LEU A 96 40.53 -0.34 -15.81
C LEU A 96 41.47 -1.37 -16.44
N THR A 97 41.48 -1.49 -17.76
CA THR A 97 42.37 -2.40 -18.49
C THR A 97 43.84 -2.03 -18.25
N ALA A 98 44.23 -0.77 -18.43
CA ALA A 98 45.59 -0.32 -18.22
C ALA A 98 46.05 -0.47 -16.75
N LEU A 99 45.15 -0.35 -15.79
CA LEU A 99 45.43 -0.63 -14.39
C LEU A 99 45.80 -2.11 -14.17
N TYR A 100 45.00 -3.04 -14.74
CA TYR A 100 45.28 -4.47 -14.59
C TYR A 100 46.49 -4.94 -15.39
N ASP A 101 46.80 -4.31 -16.53
CA ASP A 101 48.02 -4.58 -17.31
C ASP A 101 49.31 -4.13 -16.55
N ARG A 102 49.18 -3.13 -15.68
CA ARG A 102 50.25 -2.57 -14.88
C ARG A 102 50.04 -2.77 -13.38
N LEU A 103 49.37 -3.86 -13.00
CA LEU A 103 48.91 -4.12 -11.63
C LEU A 103 50.10 -4.12 -10.62
N ASP A 104 51.30 -4.52 -11.06
CA ASP A 104 52.47 -4.58 -10.19
C ASP A 104 53.01 -3.19 -9.79
N GLU A 105 52.61 -2.13 -10.50
CA GLU A 105 52.95 -0.74 -10.16
C GLU A 105 52.00 -0.14 -9.09
N VAL A 106 50.94 -0.86 -8.70
CA VAL A 106 49.97 -0.35 -7.72
C VAL A 106 50.50 -0.43 -6.30
N GLU A 107 50.56 0.73 -5.65
CA GLU A 107 50.87 0.86 -4.23
C GLU A 107 49.69 1.42 -3.41
N PRO A 108 49.46 0.96 -2.18
CA PRO A 108 50.27 -0.04 -1.43
C PRO A 108 49.92 -1.48 -1.85
N ALA A 109 50.84 -2.41 -1.57
CA ALA A 109 50.71 -3.83 -1.92
C ALA A 109 49.36 -4.47 -1.51
N ARG A 110 48.78 -4.01 -0.43
CA ARG A 110 47.45 -4.44 0.01
C ARG A 110 46.36 -4.16 -1.05
N ILE A 111 46.40 -3.00 -1.69
CA ILE A 111 45.39 -2.65 -2.73
C ILE A 111 45.65 -3.50 -3.98
N ARG A 112 46.90 -3.73 -4.34
CA ARG A 112 47.31 -4.60 -5.45
C ARG A 112 46.77 -6.02 -5.30
N GLU A 113 46.88 -6.61 -4.11
CA GLU A 113 46.34 -7.94 -3.84
C GLU A 113 44.79 -8.00 -3.88
N LEU A 114 44.12 -6.96 -3.38
CA LEU A 114 42.67 -6.87 -3.47
C LEU A 114 42.19 -6.76 -4.93
N LEU A 115 42.82 -5.94 -5.73
CA LEU A 115 42.57 -5.83 -7.17
C LEU A 115 42.78 -7.18 -7.87
N ARG A 116 43.88 -7.88 -7.55
CA ARG A 116 44.21 -9.20 -8.13
C ARG A 116 43.14 -10.23 -7.81
N ALA A 117 42.67 -10.25 -6.55
CA ALA A 117 41.67 -11.20 -6.07
C ALA A 117 40.28 -10.98 -6.66
N HIS A 118 39.93 -9.74 -7.02
CA HIS A 118 38.59 -9.33 -7.49
C HIS A 118 38.59 -8.80 -8.93
N ARG A 119 39.52 -9.30 -9.75
CA ARG A 119 39.64 -8.87 -11.16
C ARG A 119 38.35 -9.12 -11.93
N ASP A 120 37.81 -10.32 -11.80
CA ASP A 120 36.65 -10.74 -12.57
C ASP A 120 35.36 -9.97 -12.12
N ASP A 121 35.24 -9.67 -10.84
CA ASP A 121 34.18 -8.82 -10.31
C ASP A 121 34.22 -7.40 -10.91
N ALA A 122 35.40 -6.81 -11.00
CA ALA A 122 35.59 -5.49 -11.58
C ALA A 122 35.24 -5.43 -13.08
N PHE A 123 35.66 -6.41 -13.87
CA PHE A 123 35.32 -6.47 -15.30
C PHE A 123 33.86 -6.84 -15.55
N ALA A 124 33.26 -7.70 -14.72
CA ALA A 124 31.82 -7.98 -14.76
C ALA A 124 31.01 -6.71 -14.45
N GLY A 125 31.43 -5.95 -13.42
CA GLY A 125 30.82 -4.64 -13.10
C GLY A 125 30.94 -3.64 -14.25
N GLN A 126 32.09 -3.58 -14.94
CA GLN A 126 32.30 -2.73 -16.13
C GLN A 126 31.27 -3.07 -17.22
N GLY A 127 31.08 -4.37 -17.52
CA GLY A 127 30.11 -4.81 -18.53
C GLY A 127 28.66 -4.46 -18.17
N LEU A 128 28.29 -4.60 -16.90
CA LEU A 128 26.95 -4.31 -16.42
C LEU A 128 26.60 -2.81 -16.40
N MET A 129 27.59 -1.95 -16.12
CA MET A 129 27.39 -0.49 -16.04
C MET A 129 27.63 0.24 -17.37
N THR A 130 28.12 -0.45 -18.41
CA THR A 130 28.34 0.17 -19.72
C THR A 130 27.01 0.29 -20.48
N ILE A 131 26.61 1.51 -20.77
CA ILE A 131 25.38 1.80 -21.53
C ILE A 131 25.56 1.39 -23.00
N ASP A 132 24.64 0.58 -23.53
CA ASP A 132 24.58 0.25 -24.94
C ASP A 132 24.20 1.49 -25.78
N ARG A 133 25.11 1.94 -26.60
CA ARG A 133 24.97 3.11 -27.47
C ARG A 133 24.37 2.80 -28.85
N ASP A 134 24.29 1.52 -29.17
CA ASP A 134 23.85 1.04 -30.49
C ASP A 134 22.46 0.41 -30.48
N ALA A 135 21.71 0.60 -29.38
CA ALA A 135 20.34 0.14 -29.25
C ALA A 135 19.49 0.56 -30.47
N PRO A 136 18.69 -0.33 -31.08
CA PRO A 136 18.00 -0.09 -32.36
C PRO A 136 16.77 0.81 -32.19
N LEU A 137 16.92 1.97 -31.60
CA LEU A 137 15.87 2.97 -31.37
C LEU A 137 15.80 3.95 -32.55
N ARG A 138 14.57 4.29 -32.94
CA ARG A 138 14.31 5.33 -33.96
C ARG A 138 13.63 6.53 -33.30
N LEU A 139 14.17 7.72 -33.52
CA LEU A 139 13.45 8.95 -33.20
C LEU A 139 12.35 9.17 -34.24
N PRO A 140 11.15 9.65 -33.83
CA PRO A 140 10.17 10.19 -34.77
C PRO A 140 10.80 11.23 -35.70
N GLY A 141 10.32 11.33 -36.94
CA GLY A 141 10.93 12.20 -37.97
C GLY A 141 10.92 13.71 -37.62
N ASP A 142 10.00 14.13 -36.73
CA ASP A 142 9.84 15.49 -36.23
C ASP A 142 10.59 15.76 -34.90
N GLY A 143 11.32 14.76 -34.40
CA GLY A 143 12.14 14.88 -33.20
C GLY A 143 11.39 15.06 -31.87
N GLY A 144 10.07 14.94 -31.85
CA GLY A 144 9.27 15.07 -30.64
C GLY A 144 9.27 16.52 -30.10
N VAL A 145 8.91 17.48 -30.92
CA VAL A 145 8.87 18.91 -30.57
C VAL A 145 7.88 19.17 -29.42
N ILE A 146 8.34 19.86 -28.37
CA ILE A 146 7.48 20.31 -27.26
C ILE A 146 6.35 21.19 -27.83
N GLY A 147 5.10 20.88 -27.44
CA GLY A 147 3.91 21.59 -27.97
C GLY A 147 3.26 20.86 -29.14
N ARG A 148 3.89 19.85 -29.73
CA ARG A 148 3.27 18.95 -30.73
C ARG A 148 2.81 17.68 -30.07
N TYR A 149 1.73 17.73 -29.32
CA TYR A 149 1.12 16.57 -28.66
C TYR A 149 -0.40 16.70 -28.66
N ASP A 150 -1.07 15.57 -28.55
CA ASP A 150 -2.51 15.52 -28.34
C ASP A 150 -2.82 15.87 -26.88
N ARG A 151 -3.35 17.08 -26.65
CA ARG A 151 -3.66 17.58 -25.31
C ARG A 151 -4.76 16.76 -24.63
N GLU A 152 -5.79 16.36 -25.37
CA GLU A 152 -6.90 15.58 -24.80
C GLU A 152 -6.42 14.20 -24.36
N LEU A 153 -5.60 13.55 -25.16
CA LEU A 153 -4.98 12.28 -24.81
C LEU A 153 -4.04 12.43 -23.60
N ALA A 154 -3.22 13.50 -23.57
CA ALA A 154 -2.33 13.77 -22.44
C ALA A 154 -3.12 14.07 -21.16
N LEU A 155 -4.22 14.82 -21.24
CA LEU A 155 -5.10 15.10 -20.11
C LEU A 155 -5.81 13.84 -19.63
N ALA A 156 -6.27 12.98 -20.54
CA ALA A 156 -6.88 11.71 -20.21
C ALA A 156 -5.87 10.81 -19.46
N LEU A 157 -4.67 10.67 -19.97
CA LEU A 157 -3.59 9.88 -19.37
C LEU A 157 -3.18 10.41 -17.99
N LEU A 158 -2.99 11.73 -17.84
CA LEU A 158 -2.63 12.33 -16.56
C LEU A 158 -3.75 12.22 -15.52
N ARG A 159 -5.00 12.18 -15.93
CA ARG A 159 -6.16 11.92 -15.07
C ARG A 159 -6.21 10.46 -14.64
N GLU A 160 -5.99 9.56 -15.58
CA GLU A 160 -5.94 8.11 -15.34
C GLU A 160 -4.81 7.74 -14.35
N LEU A 161 -3.62 8.30 -14.55
CA LEU A 161 -2.47 8.09 -13.68
C LEU A 161 -2.53 8.94 -12.39
N GLU A 162 -3.61 9.68 -12.17
CA GLU A 162 -3.81 10.57 -11.02
C GLU A 162 -2.73 11.67 -10.85
N PHE A 163 -1.99 11.99 -11.88
CA PHE A 163 -0.98 13.05 -11.88
C PHE A 163 -1.59 14.45 -11.98
N ARG A 164 -2.56 14.74 -11.11
CA ARG A 164 -3.35 15.97 -11.10
C ARG A 164 -2.49 17.23 -11.03
N ALA A 165 -1.39 17.19 -10.29
CA ALA A 165 -0.44 18.30 -10.21
C ALA A 165 0.31 18.57 -11.52
N LEU A 166 0.39 17.61 -12.43
CA LEU A 166 1.03 17.76 -13.72
C LEU A 166 0.10 18.38 -14.79
N ILE A 167 -1.21 18.26 -14.64
CA ILE A 167 -2.18 18.82 -15.60
C ILE A 167 -1.95 20.33 -15.79
N GLY A 168 -1.75 21.08 -14.70
CA GLY A 168 -1.44 22.52 -14.75
C GLY A 168 -0.05 22.86 -15.28
N ARG A 169 0.79 21.88 -15.57
CA ARG A 169 2.17 22.05 -16.08
C ARG A 169 2.34 21.58 -17.52
N LEU A 170 1.26 21.13 -18.17
CA LEU A 170 1.31 20.79 -19.60
C LEU A 170 1.81 22.00 -20.41
N PRO A 171 2.79 21.82 -21.30
CA PRO A 171 3.28 22.92 -22.14
C PRO A 171 2.18 23.42 -23.08
N PRO A 172 2.22 24.69 -23.52
CA PRO A 172 1.31 25.17 -24.54
C PRO A 172 1.49 24.40 -25.85
N LEU A 173 0.43 24.27 -26.63
CA LEU A 173 0.53 23.72 -27.98
C LEU A 173 1.32 24.69 -28.88
N GLU A 174 1.94 24.15 -29.94
CA GLU A 174 2.70 24.95 -30.88
C GLU A 174 1.82 26.09 -31.48
N GLY A 175 2.26 27.31 -31.33
CA GLY A 175 1.51 28.50 -31.77
C GLY A 175 0.44 29.02 -30.79
N GLU A 176 0.29 28.39 -29.62
CA GLU A 176 -0.66 28.79 -28.58
C GLU A 176 -0.01 29.78 -27.59
N ASP A 177 -0.69 30.89 -27.29
CA ASP A 177 -0.25 31.80 -26.24
C ASP A 177 -0.36 31.10 -24.84
N ARG A 178 0.59 31.40 -23.95
CA ARG A 178 0.63 30.84 -22.58
C ARG A 178 -0.66 31.13 -21.80
N ASN A 179 -1.29 32.25 -22.00
CA ASN A 179 -2.56 32.58 -21.34
C ASN A 179 -3.72 31.76 -21.90
N ALA A 180 -3.76 31.52 -23.22
CA ALA A 180 -4.75 30.67 -23.86
C ALA A 180 -4.59 29.20 -23.41
N ALA A 181 -3.34 28.70 -23.30
CA ALA A 181 -3.04 27.38 -22.76
C ALA A 181 -3.48 27.24 -21.30
N ALA A 182 -3.23 28.24 -20.47
CA ALA A 182 -3.66 28.25 -19.07
C ALA A 182 -5.20 28.26 -18.95
N HIS A 183 -5.89 28.97 -19.81
CA HIS A 183 -7.36 28.96 -19.87
C HIS A 183 -7.92 27.62 -20.36
N ALA A 184 -7.32 26.99 -21.36
CA ALA A 184 -7.74 25.68 -21.85
C ALA A 184 -7.55 24.61 -20.78
N VAL A 185 -6.42 24.62 -20.07
CA VAL A 185 -6.14 23.72 -18.95
C VAL A 185 -7.08 24.00 -17.76
N ALA A 186 -7.35 25.29 -17.45
CA ALA A 186 -8.28 25.67 -16.40
C ALA A 186 -9.74 25.26 -16.74
N ALA A 187 -10.15 25.39 -18.00
CA ALA A 187 -11.45 24.93 -18.48
C ALA A 187 -11.59 23.41 -18.41
N ALA A 188 -10.55 22.68 -18.83
CA ALA A 188 -10.48 21.22 -18.72
C ALA A 188 -10.47 20.74 -17.24
N THR A 189 -9.91 21.55 -16.33
CA THR A 189 -9.92 21.30 -14.89
C THR A 189 -11.27 21.68 -14.25
N ALA A 190 -11.92 22.74 -14.73
CA ALA A 190 -13.20 23.22 -14.23
C ALA A 190 -14.39 22.34 -14.68
N SER A 191 -14.35 21.77 -15.88
CA SER A 191 -15.33 20.80 -16.37
C SER A 191 -15.30 19.48 -15.62
N ALA A 192 -14.21 19.21 -14.88
CA ALA A 192 -14.03 18.04 -14.03
C ALA A 192 -14.26 18.31 -12.53
N GLY A 193 -14.88 19.42 -12.15
CA GLY A 193 -15.17 19.76 -10.75
C GLY A 193 -13.96 20.14 -9.91
N LEU A 194 -12.79 20.40 -10.53
CA LEU A 194 -11.54 20.71 -9.84
C LEU A 194 -11.24 22.21 -9.87
N ARG A 195 -11.85 22.99 -9.01
CA ARG A 195 -11.37 24.33 -8.66
C ARG A 195 -10.48 24.25 -7.42
N GLY A 196 -9.24 24.64 -7.64
CA GLY A 196 -8.38 25.25 -6.63
C GLY A 196 -7.59 24.32 -5.75
N ALA A 197 -6.29 24.25 -6.00
CA ALA A 197 -5.28 24.50 -4.99
C ALA A 197 -3.90 24.62 -5.68
N ARG A 198 -3.38 25.81 -5.72
CA ARG A 198 -1.93 26.02 -5.71
C ARG A 198 -1.52 25.72 -4.28
N GLU A 199 -0.84 24.59 -4.08
CA GLU A 199 0.10 24.49 -2.98
C GLU A 199 0.99 23.26 -3.14
N ARG A 200 2.20 23.39 -2.67
CA ARG A 200 3.35 22.51 -2.83
C ARG A 200 3.12 21.17 -2.16
N VAL A 201 3.22 20.09 -2.87
CA VAL A 201 3.28 18.75 -2.29
C VAL A 201 4.67 18.54 -1.73
N ALA A 202 4.77 18.46 -0.41
CA ALA A 202 5.94 17.94 0.27
C ALA A 202 5.97 16.41 0.17
N PRO A 203 7.15 15.78 0.13
CA PRO A 203 7.27 14.33 -0.01
C PRO A 203 6.74 13.62 1.23
N VAL A 204 5.99 12.56 0.99
CA VAL A 204 5.46 11.66 2.03
C VAL A 204 6.62 11.03 2.78
N THR A 205 6.79 11.40 4.02
CA THR A 205 7.67 10.73 4.97
C THR A 205 6.85 9.91 5.96
N THR A 206 7.29 8.71 6.14
CA THR A 206 6.92 7.62 7.04
C THR A 206 6.27 7.98 8.38
N SER A 207 5.36 7.11 8.77
CA SER A 207 4.46 7.06 9.93
C SER A 207 5.09 7.35 11.30
N PRO A 208 4.36 8.02 12.19
CA PRO A 208 4.73 8.16 13.59
C PRO A 208 4.19 7.03 14.47
N ARG A 209 4.95 6.68 15.49
CA ARG A 209 4.53 5.86 16.63
C ARG A 209 3.64 6.67 17.56
N PRO A 210 2.70 6.04 18.27
CA PRO A 210 1.84 6.73 19.21
C PRO A 210 2.52 6.95 20.56
N THR A 211 2.27 8.11 21.15
CA THR A 211 2.55 8.42 22.55
C THR A 211 1.26 8.43 23.35
N ASP A 212 1.39 7.92 24.56
CA ASP A 212 0.56 7.99 25.76
C ASP A 212 -0.79 7.27 25.87
N GLY A 213 -0.78 6.40 26.88
CA GLY A 213 -1.83 6.19 27.90
C GLY A 213 -3.14 5.52 27.52
N GLY A 214 -3.21 4.78 26.45
CA GLY A 214 -4.44 4.09 26.10
C GLY A 214 -4.14 2.82 25.29
N GLU A 215 -5.06 1.93 25.09
CA GLU A 215 -4.92 0.62 24.39
C GLU A 215 -3.95 0.63 23.22
N LEU A 216 -2.82 -0.04 23.37
CA LEU A 216 -1.76 -0.17 22.36
C LEU A 216 -2.28 -0.94 21.16
N GLN A 217 -2.80 -0.22 20.17
CA GLN A 217 -2.82 -0.79 18.83
C GLN A 217 -1.39 -0.73 18.29
N LEU A 218 -0.71 -1.85 18.40
CA LEU A 218 0.59 -2.08 17.81
C LEU A 218 0.41 -2.29 16.29
N GLY A 219 0.06 -1.21 15.58
CA GLY A 219 0.18 -1.16 14.14
C GLY A 219 1.67 -1.05 13.82
N PHE A 220 2.34 -2.18 13.60
CA PHE A 220 3.64 -2.17 12.94
C PHE A 220 3.38 -1.95 11.46
N ASP A 221 3.73 -0.78 10.98
CA ASP A 221 3.71 -0.47 9.56
C ASP A 221 4.89 -1.16 8.88
N PHE A 222 4.63 -2.36 8.33
CA PHE A 222 5.61 -3.13 7.56
C PHE A 222 5.84 -2.56 6.15
N ALA A 223 5.14 -1.49 5.76
CA ALA A 223 5.33 -0.85 4.46
C ALA A 223 6.73 -0.23 4.31
N ALA A 224 7.37 0.20 5.41
CA ALA A 224 8.69 0.84 5.36
C ALA A 224 9.87 -0.12 5.10
N VAL A 225 9.67 -1.44 5.19
CA VAL A 225 10.74 -2.43 4.96
C VAL A 225 10.79 -2.93 3.51
N SER A 226 9.75 -2.67 2.71
CA SER A 226 9.63 -3.23 1.35
C SER A 226 10.20 -2.35 0.23
N GLU A 227 10.54 -1.09 0.49
CA GLU A 227 11.18 -0.24 -0.53
C GLU A 227 12.66 -0.57 -0.80
N GLY A 228 13.28 -1.40 0.04
CA GLY A 228 14.65 -1.87 -0.17
C GLY A 228 14.79 -3.11 -1.07
N ASN A 229 13.71 -3.75 -1.48
CA ASN A 229 13.77 -5.09 -2.06
C ASN A 229 13.18 -5.21 -3.48
N ARG A 230 13.16 -4.14 -4.28
CA ARG A 230 12.88 -4.27 -5.72
C ARG A 230 14.01 -4.94 -6.51
N ALA A 231 15.14 -5.24 -5.89
CA ALA A 231 16.30 -5.86 -6.53
C ALA A 231 16.55 -7.33 -6.16
N ALA A 232 15.74 -7.96 -5.32
CA ALA A 232 15.93 -9.36 -4.95
C ALA A 232 14.85 -10.28 -5.54
N GLY A 233 14.45 -10.02 -6.75
CA GLY A 233 13.55 -10.88 -7.49
C GLY A 233 14.30 -11.89 -8.35
N ARG A 234 15.03 -12.81 -7.76
CA ARG A 234 15.41 -14.10 -8.38
C ARG A 234 16.20 -14.94 -7.38
N THR A 235 15.52 -15.81 -6.68
CA THR A 235 15.76 -17.22 -6.36
C THR A 235 14.93 -17.63 -5.16
N ALA A 236 13.63 -17.89 -5.38
CA ALA A 236 12.94 -18.91 -4.58
C ALA A 236 13.33 -20.27 -5.19
N PRO A 237 13.51 -21.32 -4.38
CA PRO A 237 13.74 -22.64 -4.95
C PRO A 237 12.50 -23.04 -5.75
N ASN A 238 12.72 -23.40 -7.00
CA ASN A 238 11.75 -24.05 -7.87
C ASN A 238 11.05 -25.18 -7.14
N LEU A 239 9.83 -24.94 -6.67
CA LEU A 239 8.84 -26.00 -6.62
C LEU A 239 8.29 -26.07 -8.04
N ILE A 240 8.76 -27.10 -8.75
CA ILE A 240 8.49 -27.51 -10.09
C ILE A 240 6.99 -27.38 -10.39
N ALA A 241 6.60 -26.27 -10.98
CA ALA A 241 5.53 -26.21 -11.95
C ALA A 241 6.23 -25.82 -13.26
N SER A 242 6.03 -26.59 -14.32
CA SER A 242 6.40 -26.23 -15.67
C SER A 242 6.02 -24.78 -15.92
N GLU A 243 6.96 -23.97 -16.44
CA GLU A 243 6.68 -22.58 -16.79
C GLU A 243 5.34 -22.50 -17.51
N PRO A 244 4.34 -21.75 -17.00
CA PRO A 244 3.09 -21.58 -17.70
C PRO A 244 3.39 -20.80 -18.97
N THR A 245 3.13 -21.42 -20.09
CA THR A 245 3.26 -20.82 -21.43
C THR A 245 1.86 -20.56 -21.97
N LEU A 246 1.73 -19.65 -22.92
CA LEU A 246 0.48 -19.44 -23.68
C LEU A 246 -0.07 -20.75 -24.29
N ASP A 247 0.78 -21.76 -24.45
CA ASP A 247 0.38 -23.12 -24.83
C ASP A 247 -0.52 -23.78 -23.76
N GLY A 248 -0.53 -23.28 -22.53
CA GLY A 248 -1.45 -23.69 -21.47
C GLY A 248 -2.83 -23.03 -21.51
N ALA A 249 -3.00 -21.93 -22.25
CA ALA A 249 -4.32 -21.35 -22.46
C ALA A 249 -5.16 -22.23 -23.41
N PRO A 250 -6.49 -22.40 -23.16
CA PRO A 250 -7.35 -23.05 -24.14
C PRO A 250 -7.13 -22.44 -25.53
N GLY A 251 -6.82 -23.25 -26.55
CA GLY A 251 -6.23 -22.81 -27.80
C GLY A 251 -6.89 -21.61 -28.49
N ALA A 252 -8.23 -21.46 -28.36
CA ALA A 252 -8.96 -20.31 -28.90
C ALA A 252 -8.67 -19.00 -28.13
N LEU A 253 -8.58 -19.05 -26.79
CA LEU A 253 -8.32 -17.88 -25.96
C LEU A 253 -6.86 -17.41 -26.06
N GLY A 254 -5.91 -18.34 -26.15
CA GLY A 254 -4.50 -18.01 -26.39
C GLY A 254 -4.30 -17.28 -27.73
N ALA A 255 -4.91 -17.72 -28.78
CA ALA A 255 -4.88 -17.06 -30.08
C ALA A 255 -5.53 -15.66 -30.05
N GLN A 256 -6.61 -15.50 -29.29
CA GLN A 256 -7.26 -14.19 -29.08
C GLN A 256 -6.35 -13.22 -28.32
N ILE A 257 -5.71 -13.65 -27.24
CA ILE A 257 -4.78 -12.83 -26.47
C ILE A 257 -3.66 -12.32 -27.40
N GLU A 258 -3.07 -13.19 -28.21
CA GLU A 258 -2.03 -12.80 -29.15
C GLU A 258 -2.53 -11.84 -30.25
N ALA A 259 -3.76 -12.01 -30.73
CA ALA A 259 -4.37 -11.08 -31.67
C ALA A 259 -4.61 -9.71 -31.03
N LEU A 260 -5.16 -9.66 -29.81
CA LEU A 260 -5.40 -8.43 -29.06
C LEU A 260 -4.10 -7.68 -28.73
N LYS A 261 -3.04 -8.40 -28.37
CA LYS A 261 -1.69 -7.82 -28.16
C LYS A 261 -1.17 -7.08 -29.40
N ARG A 262 -1.44 -7.59 -30.58
CA ARG A 262 -1.07 -6.95 -31.85
C ARG A 262 -2.04 -5.87 -32.33
N GLY A 263 -3.17 -5.67 -31.63
CA GLY A 263 -4.24 -4.76 -32.06
C GLY A 263 -5.08 -5.29 -33.23
N ASP A 264 -4.97 -6.58 -33.54
CA ASP A 264 -5.76 -7.22 -34.59
C ASP A 264 -7.13 -7.66 -34.03
N LEU A 265 -8.06 -6.72 -33.94
CA LEU A 265 -9.39 -6.95 -33.40
C LEU A 265 -10.22 -7.93 -34.25
N ALA A 266 -9.95 -8.01 -35.55
CA ALA A 266 -10.62 -8.92 -36.44
C ALA A 266 -10.17 -10.39 -36.21
N ALA A 267 -8.86 -10.63 -36.11
CA ALA A 267 -8.31 -11.95 -35.75
C ALA A 267 -8.71 -12.37 -34.33
N ALA A 268 -8.89 -11.43 -33.42
CA ALA A 268 -9.43 -11.65 -32.08
C ALA A 268 -10.94 -11.99 -32.09
N LYS A 269 -11.62 -11.92 -33.22
CA LYS A 269 -13.08 -12.13 -33.35
C LYS A 269 -13.90 -11.19 -32.46
N LEU A 270 -13.38 -9.98 -32.21
CA LEU A 270 -14.03 -8.98 -31.38
C LEU A 270 -15.25 -8.42 -32.12
N ARG A 271 -16.38 -8.35 -31.41
CA ARG A 271 -17.59 -7.67 -31.84
C ARG A 271 -17.72 -6.36 -31.08
N LEU A 272 -17.71 -5.25 -31.78
CA LEU A 272 -17.91 -3.92 -31.18
C LEU A 272 -19.38 -3.56 -31.30
N ALA A 273 -20.04 -3.34 -30.15
CA ALA A 273 -21.42 -2.88 -30.09
C ALA A 273 -21.47 -1.35 -30.19
N SER A 274 -21.79 -0.86 -31.37
CA SER A 274 -21.87 0.59 -31.65
C SER A 274 -23.20 1.22 -31.22
N SER A 275 -24.19 0.42 -30.88
CA SER A 275 -25.51 0.87 -30.41
C SER A 275 -26.07 -0.05 -29.30
N PRO A 276 -27.03 0.45 -28.46
CA PRO A 276 -27.69 -0.36 -27.45
C PRO A 276 -28.39 -1.61 -28.03
N SER A 277 -28.98 -1.51 -29.20
CA SER A 277 -29.64 -2.66 -29.85
C SER A 277 -28.64 -3.70 -30.37
N GLU A 278 -27.47 -3.29 -30.82
CA GLU A 278 -26.37 -4.23 -31.10
C GLU A 278 -25.86 -4.90 -29.83
N ALA A 279 -25.65 -4.13 -28.78
CA ALA A 279 -25.23 -4.64 -27.48
C ALA A 279 -26.17 -5.73 -26.97
N GLU A 280 -27.47 -5.55 -27.10
CA GLU A 280 -28.49 -6.51 -26.70
C GLU A 280 -28.44 -7.79 -27.55
N ARG A 281 -28.46 -7.66 -28.89
CA ARG A 281 -28.38 -8.82 -29.79
C ARG A 281 -27.11 -9.65 -29.60
N GLU A 282 -25.98 -8.98 -29.48
CA GLU A 282 -24.69 -9.66 -29.29
C GLU A 282 -24.60 -10.28 -27.89
N PHE A 283 -25.16 -9.65 -26.85
CA PHE A 283 -25.26 -10.24 -25.50
C PHE A 283 -26.08 -11.53 -25.51
N GLU A 284 -27.23 -11.54 -26.19
CA GLU A 284 -28.07 -12.75 -26.36
C GLU A 284 -27.34 -13.86 -27.13
N SER A 285 -26.42 -13.49 -28.03
CA SER A 285 -25.65 -14.45 -28.81
C SER A 285 -24.52 -15.13 -28.01
N LEU A 286 -24.11 -14.56 -26.86
CA LEU A 286 -23.17 -15.21 -25.98
C LEU A 286 -23.74 -16.51 -25.43
N ALA A 287 -22.90 -17.55 -25.30
CA ALA A 287 -23.34 -18.90 -24.96
C ALA A 287 -24.27 -18.91 -23.72
N SER A 288 -25.47 -19.39 -23.87
CA SER A 288 -26.44 -19.50 -22.77
C SER A 288 -26.01 -20.59 -21.79
N GLY A 289 -25.90 -20.27 -20.50
CA GLY A 289 -25.61 -21.22 -19.43
C GLY A 289 -24.13 -21.35 -19.02
N GLY A 290 -23.20 -20.74 -19.73
CA GLY A 290 -21.79 -20.67 -19.35
C GLY A 290 -21.43 -19.45 -18.50
N VAL A 291 -20.16 -19.39 -18.05
CA VAL A 291 -19.64 -18.19 -17.38
C VAL A 291 -19.39 -17.07 -18.38
N ILE A 292 -19.57 -15.84 -17.92
CA ILE A 292 -19.17 -14.63 -18.65
C ILE A 292 -17.99 -14.00 -17.91
N ALA A 293 -16.88 -13.81 -18.60
CA ALA A 293 -15.78 -13.00 -18.10
C ALA A 293 -16.02 -11.53 -18.45
N LEU A 294 -15.83 -10.67 -17.48
CA LEU A 294 -15.96 -9.23 -17.59
C LEU A 294 -14.59 -8.57 -17.57
N GLY A 295 -14.37 -7.65 -18.48
CA GLY A 295 -13.22 -6.77 -18.48
C GLY A 295 -13.67 -5.34 -18.69
N SER A 296 -13.04 -4.40 -18.02
CA SER A 296 -13.40 -2.99 -18.10
C SER A 296 -12.17 -2.10 -18.09
N PHE A 297 -12.34 -0.90 -18.65
CA PHE A 297 -11.36 0.18 -18.58
C PHE A 297 -12.04 1.46 -18.12
N GLY A 298 -11.41 2.20 -17.20
CA GLY A 298 -11.88 3.51 -16.76
C GLY A 298 -13.21 3.44 -16.00
N VAL A 299 -13.39 2.48 -15.10
CA VAL A 299 -14.57 2.43 -14.23
C VAL A 299 -14.54 3.61 -13.28
N ASP A 300 -15.56 4.48 -13.39
CA ASP A 300 -15.79 5.51 -12.38
C ASP A 300 -16.54 4.88 -11.20
N ARG A 301 -15.81 4.58 -10.13
CA ARG A 301 -16.36 3.99 -8.90
C ARG A 301 -17.40 4.87 -8.22
N ARG A 302 -17.39 6.17 -8.48
CA ARG A 302 -18.08 7.21 -7.73
C ARG A 302 -19.11 8.00 -8.54
N GLY A 303 -19.26 7.68 -9.82
CA GLY A 303 -20.14 8.41 -10.70
C GLY A 303 -21.17 7.55 -11.41
N PRO A 304 -22.25 8.14 -11.91
CA PRO A 304 -23.25 7.44 -12.72
C PRO A 304 -22.68 7.03 -14.10
N ARG A 305 -21.41 7.31 -14.37
CA ARG A 305 -20.74 6.97 -15.61
C ARG A 305 -20.15 5.57 -15.46
N GLY A 306 -20.64 4.64 -16.24
CA GLY A 306 -20.05 3.33 -16.40
C GLY A 306 -18.61 3.38 -16.92
N PRO A 307 -17.94 2.22 -17.09
CA PRO A 307 -16.60 2.16 -17.67
C PRO A 307 -16.55 2.81 -19.05
N ILE A 308 -15.38 3.35 -19.42
CA ILE A 308 -15.11 3.89 -20.76
C ILE A 308 -15.22 2.79 -21.83
N ALA A 309 -14.75 1.59 -21.49
CA ALA A 309 -14.95 0.40 -22.31
C ALA A 309 -15.32 -0.80 -21.41
N LEU A 310 -16.27 -1.59 -21.87
CA LEU A 310 -16.73 -2.82 -21.21
C LEU A 310 -16.67 -3.98 -22.18
N ALA A 311 -16.01 -5.06 -21.78
CA ALA A 311 -15.86 -6.28 -22.56
C ALA A 311 -16.48 -7.49 -21.85
N LEU A 312 -17.09 -8.37 -22.64
CA LEU A 312 -17.60 -9.66 -22.21
C LEU A 312 -17.00 -10.76 -23.06
N ALA A 313 -16.47 -11.80 -22.44
CA ALA A 313 -15.97 -12.99 -23.11
C ALA A 313 -16.68 -14.24 -22.57
N ASP A 314 -17.00 -15.18 -23.46
CA ASP A 314 -17.50 -16.50 -23.08
C ASP A 314 -16.48 -17.62 -23.34
N GLU A 315 -16.73 -18.80 -22.79
CA GLU A 315 -15.84 -19.96 -22.91
C GLU A 315 -15.69 -20.48 -24.36
N SER A 316 -16.56 -20.07 -25.28
CA SER A 316 -16.44 -20.40 -26.73
C SER A 316 -15.49 -19.44 -27.46
N GLY A 317 -14.97 -18.42 -26.78
CA GLY A 317 -14.10 -17.41 -27.37
C GLY A 317 -14.87 -16.29 -28.11
N ARG A 318 -16.16 -16.10 -27.85
CA ARG A 318 -16.87 -14.90 -28.32
C ARG A 318 -16.50 -13.73 -27.44
N LEU A 319 -16.23 -12.59 -28.05
CA LEU A 319 -15.77 -11.39 -27.39
C LEU A 319 -16.61 -10.19 -27.87
N LEU A 320 -17.41 -9.66 -26.97
CA LEU A 320 -18.25 -8.47 -27.16
C LEU A 320 -17.64 -7.31 -26.42
N VAL A 321 -17.51 -6.14 -27.08
CA VAL A 321 -17.00 -4.92 -26.44
C VAL A 321 -17.95 -3.76 -26.76
N ALA A 322 -18.18 -2.89 -25.78
CA ALA A 322 -18.85 -1.60 -25.96
C ALA A 322 -17.95 -0.47 -25.42
N GLU A 323 -17.89 0.65 -26.12
CA GLU A 323 -17.22 1.90 -25.69
C GLU A 323 -18.16 3.12 -25.75
N ALA A 324 -19.24 3.06 -26.54
CA ALA A 324 -20.24 4.10 -26.51
C ALA A 324 -21.00 4.06 -25.17
N PRO A 325 -21.14 5.18 -24.44
CA PRO A 325 -21.73 5.21 -23.11
C PRO A 325 -23.11 4.54 -23.02
N GLU A 326 -23.95 4.71 -24.04
CA GLU A 326 -25.29 4.10 -24.11
C GLU A 326 -25.23 2.58 -24.28
N SER A 327 -24.29 2.09 -25.07
CA SER A 327 -24.05 0.66 -25.26
C SER A 327 -23.48 0.00 -24.02
N VAL A 328 -22.53 0.69 -23.35
CA VAL A 328 -21.97 0.29 -22.05
C VAL A 328 -23.06 0.21 -20.99
N HIS A 329 -23.88 1.23 -20.86
CA HIS A 329 -25.02 1.24 -19.90
C HIS A 329 -26.01 0.11 -20.20
N ARG A 330 -26.30 -0.15 -21.48
CA ARG A 330 -27.18 -1.27 -21.88
C ARG A 330 -26.57 -2.61 -21.48
N LEU A 331 -25.29 -2.84 -21.73
CA LEU A 331 -24.62 -4.07 -21.32
C LEU A 331 -24.61 -4.24 -19.79
N LEU A 332 -24.32 -3.18 -19.02
CA LEU A 332 -24.39 -3.25 -17.56
C LEU A 332 -25.80 -3.64 -17.09
N THR A 333 -26.84 -3.08 -17.68
CA THR A 333 -28.25 -3.42 -17.37
C THR A 333 -28.55 -4.90 -17.69
N LEU A 334 -28.08 -5.40 -18.83
CA LEU A 334 -28.28 -6.80 -19.23
C LEU A 334 -27.52 -7.77 -18.31
N ILE A 335 -26.27 -7.43 -17.94
CA ILE A 335 -25.48 -8.20 -16.99
C ILE A 335 -26.18 -8.26 -15.64
N ALA A 336 -26.66 -7.12 -15.17
CA ALA A 336 -27.35 -7.01 -13.89
C ALA A 336 -28.66 -7.82 -13.84
N ALA A 337 -29.40 -7.85 -14.94
CA ALA A 337 -30.62 -8.66 -15.09
C ALA A 337 -30.33 -10.15 -15.32
N SER A 338 -29.08 -10.51 -15.61
CA SER A 338 -28.68 -11.88 -15.93
C SER A 338 -28.35 -12.67 -14.67
N GLU A 339 -28.79 -13.92 -14.58
CA GLU A 339 -28.37 -14.86 -13.51
C GLU A 339 -27.06 -15.59 -13.86
N ARG A 340 -26.39 -15.19 -14.92
CA ARG A 340 -25.18 -15.87 -15.43
C ARG A 340 -24.01 -15.68 -14.47
N PRO A 341 -23.23 -16.74 -14.24
CA PRO A 341 -22.06 -16.62 -13.36
C PRO A 341 -20.97 -15.77 -14.01
N LEU A 342 -20.43 -14.82 -13.22
CA LEU A 342 -19.43 -13.86 -13.66
C LEU A 342 -18.03 -14.26 -13.22
N VAL A 343 -17.06 -13.94 -14.06
CA VAL A 343 -15.64 -14.00 -13.79
C VAL A 343 -15.03 -12.62 -14.03
N GLY A 344 -14.09 -12.19 -13.22
CA GLY A 344 -13.41 -10.92 -13.41
C GLY A 344 -11.92 -10.97 -13.05
N LEU A 345 -11.28 -9.85 -13.27
CA LEU A 345 -9.93 -9.55 -12.84
C LEU A 345 -9.97 -8.20 -12.12
N GLY A 346 -10.02 -8.22 -10.78
CA GLY A 346 -10.24 -7.01 -9.99
C GLY A 346 -11.64 -6.42 -10.16
N ILE A 347 -12.66 -7.27 -10.13
CA ILE A 347 -14.03 -6.93 -10.55
C ILE A 347 -14.80 -6.03 -9.59
N LYS A 348 -14.30 -5.76 -8.38
CA LYS A 348 -15.03 -5.05 -7.32
C LYS A 348 -15.61 -3.71 -7.78
N ASP A 349 -14.83 -2.94 -8.54
CA ASP A 349 -15.25 -1.62 -9.02
C ASP A 349 -16.41 -1.71 -10.01
N LEU A 350 -16.36 -2.71 -10.88
CA LEU A 350 -17.43 -2.97 -11.84
C LEU A 350 -18.70 -3.47 -11.12
N LEU A 351 -18.57 -4.25 -10.04
CA LEU A 351 -19.71 -4.59 -9.18
C LEU A 351 -20.32 -3.35 -8.53
N GLY A 352 -19.51 -2.40 -8.09
CA GLY A 352 -19.98 -1.09 -7.60
C GLY A 352 -20.80 -0.35 -8.66
N ALA A 353 -20.36 -0.31 -9.90
CA ALA A 353 -21.10 0.29 -11.02
C ALA A 353 -22.41 -0.46 -11.30
N LEU A 354 -22.45 -1.79 -11.20
CA LEU A 354 -23.66 -2.59 -11.34
C LEU A 354 -24.66 -2.32 -10.21
N ILE A 355 -24.20 -2.15 -8.98
CA ILE A 355 -25.02 -1.78 -7.82
C ILE A 355 -25.62 -0.38 -8.01
N ALA A 356 -24.84 0.58 -8.52
CA ALA A 356 -25.28 1.96 -8.73
C ALA A 356 -26.42 2.11 -9.76
N ILE A 357 -26.55 1.18 -10.72
CA ILE A 357 -27.69 1.18 -11.67
C ILE A 357 -28.96 0.55 -11.10
N GLY A 358 -29.01 0.21 -9.82
CA GLY A 358 -30.24 -0.19 -9.13
C GLY A 358 -30.56 -1.68 -9.17
N THR A 359 -29.52 -2.54 -9.10
CA THR A 359 -29.75 -3.98 -8.99
C THR A 359 -29.88 -4.38 -7.52
N ASP A 360 -31.08 -4.83 -7.12
CA ASP A 360 -31.34 -5.37 -5.77
C ASP A 360 -30.52 -6.64 -5.50
N ARG A 361 -30.14 -7.36 -6.54
CA ARG A 361 -29.39 -8.61 -6.46
C ARG A 361 -28.08 -8.48 -7.22
N ALA A 362 -26.96 -8.66 -6.52
CA ALA A 362 -25.68 -8.71 -7.20
C ALA A 362 -25.56 -9.93 -8.12
N PRO A 363 -24.93 -9.78 -9.29
CA PRO A 363 -24.66 -10.90 -10.17
C PRO A 363 -23.78 -11.96 -9.47
N ARG A 364 -23.99 -13.23 -9.80
CA ARG A 364 -23.24 -14.35 -9.18
C ARG A 364 -21.77 -14.33 -9.61
N LEU A 365 -20.91 -13.80 -8.75
CA LEU A 365 -19.46 -13.86 -8.95
C LEU A 365 -18.94 -15.27 -8.63
N VAL A 366 -18.21 -15.89 -9.56
CA VAL A 366 -17.62 -17.21 -9.38
C VAL A 366 -16.11 -17.20 -9.33
N ASP A 367 -15.44 -16.20 -9.91
CA ASP A 367 -14.01 -15.96 -9.78
C ASP A 367 -13.66 -14.48 -9.92
N ASP A 368 -12.74 -14.00 -9.07
CA ASP A 368 -11.92 -12.81 -9.29
C ASP A 368 -10.46 -13.27 -9.37
N VAL A 369 -9.92 -13.31 -10.59
CA VAL A 369 -8.61 -13.91 -10.84
C VAL A 369 -7.49 -13.11 -10.19
N ALA A 370 -7.59 -11.78 -10.16
CA ALA A 370 -6.61 -10.94 -9.49
C ALA A 370 -6.56 -11.22 -7.98
N LEU A 371 -7.72 -11.34 -7.36
CA LEU A 371 -7.82 -11.67 -5.94
C LEU A 371 -7.28 -13.07 -5.64
N GLY A 372 -7.60 -14.05 -6.48
CA GLY A 372 -7.08 -15.41 -6.33
C GLY A 372 -5.55 -15.47 -6.51
N THR A 373 -5.00 -14.76 -7.47
CA THR A 373 -3.55 -14.62 -7.69
C THR A 373 -2.85 -14.05 -6.45
N TRP A 374 -3.44 -13.02 -5.84
CA TRP A 374 -2.90 -12.48 -4.59
C TRP A 374 -3.00 -13.46 -3.42
N ILE A 375 -4.08 -14.23 -3.30
CA ILE A 375 -4.22 -15.24 -2.24
C ILE A 375 -3.16 -16.33 -2.35
N ASP A 376 -2.82 -16.75 -3.56
CA ASP A 376 -1.73 -17.69 -3.80
C ASP A 376 -0.36 -17.04 -3.53
N ASN A 377 -0.17 -15.81 -3.97
CA ASN A 377 1.08 -15.07 -3.79
C ASN A 377 0.85 -13.65 -3.26
N VAL A 378 0.83 -13.51 -1.93
CA VAL A 378 0.59 -12.22 -1.23
C VAL A 378 1.67 -11.15 -1.47
N THR A 379 2.77 -11.48 -2.17
CA THR A 379 3.80 -10.51 -2.55
C THR A 379 3.36 -9.67 -3.75
N LEU A 380 2.45 -10.17 -4.58
CA LEU A 380 1.81 -9.45 -5.68
C LEU A 380 0.65 -8.61 -5.12
N ARG A 381 0.92 -7.38 -4.74
CA ARG A 381 -0.10 -6.49 -4.17
C ARG A 381 -1.01 -5.92 -5.25
N ASN A 382 -2.33 -6.10 -5.12
CA ASN A 382 -3.33 -5.68 -6.10
C ASN A 382 -2.90 -6.03 -7.53
N PRO A 383 -2.68 -7.33 -7.85
CA PRO A 383 -2.17 -7.72 -9.16
C PRO A 383 -3.12 -7.23 -10.25
N GLY A 384 -2.58 -6.49 -11.21
CA GLY A 384 -3.28 -6.00 -12.38
C GLY A 384 -3.28 -7.01 -13.52
N LEU A 385 -3.73 -6.55 -14.69
CA LEU A 385 -3.80 -7.38 -15.91
C LEU A 385 -2.43 -7.95 -16.30
N ASP A 386 -1.36 -7.13 -16.20
CA ASP A 386 -0.01 -7.54 -16.61
C ASP A 386 0.54 -8.64 -15.69
N GLU A 387 0.40 -8.45 -14.36
CA GLU A 387 0.88 -9.41 -13.37
C GLU A 387 0.11 -10.73 -13.45
N VAL A 388 -1.20 -10.68 -13.68
CA VAL A 388 -2.03 -11.89 -13.84
C VAL A 388 -1.70 -12.63 -15.14
N ALA A 389 -1.54 -11.91 -16.26
CA ALA A 389 -1.14 -12.50 -17.54
C ALA A 389 0.24 -13.15 -17.45
N ALA A 390 1.20 -12.48 -16.81
CA ALA A 390 2.54 -13.03 -16.58
C ALA A 390 2.52 -14.26 -15.66
N ALA A 391 1.77 -14.21 -14.56
CA ALA A 391 1.74 -15.27 -13.55
C ALA A 391 1.13 -16.58 -14.09
N HIS A 392 -0.02 -16.49 -14.76
CA HIS A 392 -0.78 -17.68 -15.17
C HIS A 392 -0.57 -18.11 -16.61
N LEU A 393 -0.17 -17.19 -17.50
CA LEU A 393 -0.10 -17.44 -18.94
C LEU A 393 1.30 -17.24 -19.51
N GLY A 394 2.27 -16.76 -18.71
CA GLY A 394 3.62 -16.42 -19.17
C GLY A 394 3.61 -15.33 -20.26
N ALA A 395 2.59 -14.47 -20.26
CA ALA A 395 2.38 -13.49 -21.32
C ALA A 395 2.78 -12.09 -20.89
N ASP A 396 3.70 -11.46 -21.61
CA ASP A 396 3.98 -10.03 -21.50
C ASP A 396 2.99 -9.25 -22.37
N LEU A 397 2.44 -8.17 -21.83
CA LEU A 397 1.50 -7.31 -22.52
C LEU A 397 2.19 -6.03 -23.04
N PRO A 398 1.81 -5.52 -24.24
CA PRO A 398 2.42 -4.34 -24.81
C PRO A 398 1.93 -3.07 -24.09
N SER A 399 2.76 -2.04 -24.02
CA SER A 399 2.36 -0.71 -23.59
C SER A 399 1.56 0.03 -24.69
N GLY A 400 0.74 1.01 -24.30
CA GLY A 400 0.02 1.87 -25.26
C GLY A 400 -1.21 1.24 -25.89
N MET A 401 -1.82 0.25 -25.24
CA MET A 401 -3.08 -0.36 -25.68
C MET A 401 -4.25 0.62 -25.56
N THR A 402 -5.23 0.48 -26.46
CA THR A 402 -6.48 1.24 -26.42
C THR A 402 -7.40 0.77 -25.29
N PRO A 403 -8.35 1.58 -24.79
CA PRO A 403 -9.36 1.16 -23.83
C PRO A 403 -10.10 -0.13 -24.22
N VAL A 404 -10.46 -0.27 -25.49
CA VAL A 404 -11.09 -1.47 -26.06
C VAL A 404 -10.18 -2.70 -25.92
N GLN A 405 -8.89 -2.56 -26.26
CA GLN A 405 -7.93 -3.65 -26.11
C GLN A 405 -7.74 -4.08 -24.66
N ILE A 406 -7.61 -3.10 -23.75
CA ILE A 406 -7.43 -3.39 -22.30
C ILE A 406 -8.67 -4.10 -21.76
N ALA A 407 -9.87 -3.60 -22.04
CA ALA A 407 -11.11 -4.25 -21.59
C ALA A 407 -11.23 -5.68 -22.15
N ALA A 408 -10.97 -5.85 -23.45
CA ALA A 408 -11.01 -7.14 -24.12
C ALA A 408 -9.98 -8.13 -23.56
N LEU A 409 -8.74 -7.69 -23.36
CA LEU A 409 -7.67 -8.50 -22.76
C LEU A 409 -8.00 -8.86 -21.32
N THR A 410 -8.52 -7.92 -20.53
CA THR A 410 -8.94 -8.19 -19.14
C THR A 410 -9.95 -9.33 -19.07
N ALA A 411 -11.00 -9.32 -19.92
CA ALA A 411 -11.97 -10.39 -19.96
C ALA A 411 -11.36 -11.73 -20.45
N THR A 412 -10.55 -11.69 -21.50
CA THR A 412 -9.97 -12.91 -22.10
C THR A 412 -8.91 -13.53 -21.18
N VAL A 413 -8.04 -12.72 -20.58
CA VAL A 413 -7.02 -13.17 -19.61
C VAL A 413 -7.69 -13.72 -18.35
N ALA A 414 -8.72 -13.05 -17.82
CA ALA A 414 -9.48 -13.57 -16.68
C ALA A 414 -10.01 -14.98 -16.94
N LEU A 415 -10.59 -15.21 -18.13
CA LEU A 415 -11.14 -16.51 -18.51
C LEU A 415 -10.05 -17.56 -18.71
N ALA A 416 -8.97 -17.20 -19.41
CA ALA A 416 -7.86 -18.10 -19.72
C ALA A 416 -7.06 -18.51 -18.47
N SER A 417 -6.96 -17.62 -17.47
CA SER A 417 -6.20 -17.87 -16.25
C SER A 417 -6.92 -18.75 -15.21
N ARG A 418 -8.25 -18.87 -15.29
CA ARG A 418 -9.06 -19.64 -14.32
C ARG A 418 -8.59 -21.08 -14.07
N PRO A 419 -8.29 -21.91 -15.10
CA PRO A 419 -7.84 -23.29 -14.86
C PRO A 419 -6.53 -23.34 -14.09
N HIS A 420 -5.59 -22.44 -14.40
CA HIS A 420 -4.29 -22.34 -13.72
C HIS A 420 -4.48 -21.93 -12.25
N LEU A 421 -5.23 -20.86 -12.01
CA LEU A 421 -5.57 -20.39 -10.67
C LEU A 421 -6.22 -21.50 -9.82
N ALA A 422 -7.15 -22.27 -10.38
CA ALA A 422 -7.82 -23.34 -9.66
C ALA A 422 -6.84 -24.47 -9.25
N VAL A 423 -5.81 -24.73 -10.05
CA VAL A 423 -4.74 -25.69 -9.70
C VAL A 423 -3.85 -25.12 -8.61
N GLU A 424 -3.42 -23.87 -8.73
CA GLU A 424 -2.54 -23.20 -7.78
C GLU A 424 -3.18 -23.09 -6.40
N LEU A 425 -4.42 -22.62 -6.31
CA LEU A 425 -5.15 -22.51 -5.04
C LEU A 425 -5.34 -23.88 -4.33
N ARG A 426 -5.55 -24.96 -5.10
CA ARG A 426 -5.60 -26.32 -4.52
C ARG A 426 -4.23 -26.76 -4.05
N THR A 427 -3.19 -26.52 -4.85
CA THR A 427 -1.80 -26.92 -4.52
C THR A 427 -1.28 -26.16 -3.29
N SER A 428 -1.60 -24.88 -3.17
CA SER A 428 -1.25 -24.07 -1.99
C SER A 428 -2.14 -24.35 -0.78
N GLY A 429 -3.28 -25.04 -0.95
CA GLY A 429 -4.27 -25.27 0.10
C GLY A 429 -5.09 -24.03 0.49
N THR A 430 -5.11 -23.01 -0.35
CA THR A 430 -5.81 -21.74 -0.08
C THR A 430 -7.18 -21.63 -0.77
N GLU A 431 -7.59 -22.66 -1.53
CA GLU A 431 -8.87 -22.66 -2.29
C GLU A 431 -10.08 -22.41 -1.38
N ARG A 432 -10.12 -23.03 -0.22
CA ARG A 432 -11.22 -22.86 0.75
C ARG A 432 -11.30 -21.41 1.23
N LEU A 433 -10.17 -20.81 1.62
CA LEU A 433 -10.10 -19.42 2.03
C LEU A 433 -10.58 -18.49 0.91
N TYR A 434 -10.14 -18.73 -0.31
CA TYR A 434 -10.54 -17.96 -1.47
C TYR A 434 -12.05 -18.05 -1.71
N ARG A 435 -12.59 -19.28 -1.79
CA ARG A 435 -14.01 -19.53 -2.13
C ARG A 435 -14.99 -19.12 -1.03
N GLU A 436 -14.65 -19.38 0.24
CA GLU A 436 -15.58 -19.19 1.35
C GLU A 436 -15.44 -17.82 2.02
N VAL A 437 -14.29 -17.11 1.86
CA VAL A 437 -14.04 -15.85 2.55
C VAL A 437 -13.75 -14.71 1.55
N GLU A 438 -12.69 -14.83 0.76
CA GLU A 438 -12.23 -13.67 0.01
C GLU A 438 -13.16 -13.31 -1.16
N LEU A 439 -13.60 -14.29 -1.92
CA LEU A 439 -14.48 -14.07 -3.07
C LEU A 439 -15.86 -13.52 -2.68
N PRO A 440 -16.59 -14.07 -1.68
CA PRO A 440 -17.87 -13.52 -1.25
C PRO A 440 -17.74 -12.10 -0.66
N LEU A 441 -16.60 -11.77 -0.08
CA LEU A 441 -16.35 -10.45 0.51
C LEU A 441 -16.32 -9.34 -0.55
N VAL A 442 -15.99 -9.63 -1.80
CA VAL A 442 -15.90 -8.63 -2.89
C VAL A 442 -17.24 -7.88 -3.04
N GLU A 443 -18.36 -8.59 -3.02
CA GLU A 443 -19.70 -7.98 -3.09
C GLU A 443 -20.00 -7.12 -1.84
N VAL A 444 -19.66 -7.61 -0.65
CA VAL A 444 -19.91 -6.88 0.59
C VAL A 444 -19.15 -5.54 0.56
N LEU A 445 -17.89 -5.56 0.15
CA LEU A 445 -17.08 -4.35 0.03
C LEU A 445 -17.59 -3.40 -1.05
N ALA A 446 -18.02 -3.91 -2.20
CA ALA A 446 -18.62 -3.08 -3.25
C ALA A 446 -19.89 -2.35 -2.74
N ARG A 447 -20.75 -3.04 -1.97
CA ARG A 447 -21.93 -2.42 -1.34
C ARG A 447 -21.56 -1.38 -0.29
N MET A 448 -20.57 -1.65 0.56
CA MET A 448 -20.08 -0.70 1.56
C MET A 448 -19.53 0.57 0.90
N GLU A 449 -18.72 0.42 -0.13
CA GLU A 449 -18.16 1.53 -0.89
C GLU A 449 -19.26 2.35 -1.60
N SER A 450 -20.23 1.69 -2.18
CA SER A 450 -21.39 2.34 -2.81
C SER A 450 -22.29 3.05 -1.78
N THR A 451 -22.41 2.52 -0.58
CA THR A 451 -23.22 3.15 0.49
C THR A 451 -22.50 4.38 1.08
N GLY A 452 -21.21 4.28 1.36
CA GLY A 452 -20.43 5.34 2.01
C GLY A 452 -20.93 5.71 3.42
N ILE A 453 -20.37 6.78 3.99
CA ILE A 453 -20.74 7.29 5.31
C ILE A 453 -21.12 8.78 5.23
N ALA A 454 -22.22 9.16 5.87
CA ALA A 454 -22.73 10.55 5.87
C ALA A 454 -21.82 11.47 6.69
N VAL A 455 -21.68 12.73 6.24
CA VAL A 455 -20.76 13.71 6.81
C VAL A 455 -21.42 15.07 7.01
N ASP A 456 -21.23 15.63 8.19
CA ASP A 456 -21.60 17.00 8.53
C ASP A 456 -20.58 17.99 7.97
N ARG A 457 -20.87 18.57 6.80
CA ARG A 457 -20.00 19.56 6.14
C ARG A 457 -19.77 20.80 6.98
N ALA A 458 -20.77 21.22 7.78
CA ALA A 458 -20.63 22.40 8.62
C ALA A 458 -19.66 22.12 9.78
N ALA A 459 -19.73 20.95 10.39
CA ALA A 459 -18.78 20.51 11.39
C ALA A 459 -17.34 20.45 10.86
N LEU A 460 -17.15 19.92 9.62
CA LEU A 460 -15.81 19.93 8.98
C LEU A 460 -15.28 21.34 8.74
N ALA A 461 -16.12 22.27 8.29
CA ALA A 461 -15.71 23.66 8.07
C ALA A 461 -15.33 24.37 9.38
N GLN A 462 -16.06 24.13 10.46
CA GLN A 462 -15.73 24.65 11.79
C GLN A 462 -14.42 24.08 12.30
N LEU A 463 -14.19 22.80 12.04
CA LEU A 463 -12.99 22.10 12.45
C LEU A 463 -11.76 22.66 11.73
N ASP A 464 -11.83 22.94 10.43
CA ASP A 464 -10.74 23.58 9.67
C ASP A 464 -10.32 24.92 10.30
N GLY A 465 -11.30 25.78 10.61
CA GLY A 465 -11.01 27.03 11.31
C GLY A 465 -10.38 26.85 12.68
N ALA A 466 -10.78 25.80 13.42
CA ALA A 466 -10.18 25.51 14.74
C ALA A 466 -8.72 25.02 14.62
N PHE A 467 -8.45 24.13 13.66
CA PHE A 467 -7.10 23.61 13.42
C PHE A 467 -6.14 24.71 12.94
N ARG A 468 -6.59 25.61 12.05
CA ARG A 468 -5.76 26.75 11.60
C ARG A 468 -5.37 27.65 12.75
N ARG A 469 -6.32 28.01 13.60
CA ARG A 469 -6.02 28.83 14.81
C ARG A 469 -5.04 28.15 15.74
N GLU A 470 -5.14 26.83 15.89
CA GLU A 470 -4.24 26.07 16.73
C GLU A 470 -2.82 26.00 16.15
N ILE A 471 -2.67 25.78 14.86
CA ILE A 471 -1.39 25.84 14.14
C ILE A 471 -0.74 27.23 14.33
N GLU A 472 -1.50 28.30 14.08
CA GLU A 472 -1.02 29.67 14.25
C GLU A 472 -0.63 29.95 15.72
N ARG A 473 -1.34 29.39 16.69
CA ARG A 473 -0.97 29.49 18.12
C ARG A 473 0.38 28.82 18.36
N LEU A 474 0.54 27.59 17.91
CA LEU A 474 1.77 26.80 18.08
C LEU A 474 2.98 27.45 17.38
N GLU A 475 2.78 28.09 16.23
CA GLU A 475 3.83 28.84 15.52
C GLU A 475 4.26 30.08 16.32
N ARG A 476 3.31 30.82 16.88
CA ARG A 476 3.63 31.94 17.79
C ARG A 476 4.32 31.48 19.10
N ASP A 477 3.87 30.38 19.68
CA ASP A 477 4.47 29.80 20.87
C ASP A 477 5.91 29.33 20.61
N ALA A 478 6.16 28.77 19.42
CA ALA A 478 7.50 28.38 18.97
C ALA A 478 8.41 29.59 18.80
N GLU A 479 7.93 30.68 18.17
CA GLU A 479 8.66 31.92 18.00
C GLU A 479 8.98 32.56 19.39
N ALA A 480 8.02 32.58 20.32
CA ALA A 480 8.21 33.07 21.66
C ALA A 480 9.23 32.23 22.45
N ALA A 481 9.29 30.93 22.24
CA ALA A 481 10.20 30.04 22.95
C ALA A 481 11.67 30.18 22.53
N VAL A 482 11.93 30.62 21.28
CA VAL A 482 13.30 30.74 20.73
C VAL A 482 13.69 32.18 20.37
N GLY A 483 12.74 33.14 20.38
CA GLY A 483 12.99 34.59 20.14
C GLY A 483 13.08 35.02 18.68
N HIS A 484 12.82 34.11 17.74
CA HIS A 484 12.77 34.40 16.30
C HIS A 484 11.84 33.43 15.56
N SER A 485 11.51 33.77 14.30
CA SER A 485 10.63 32.93 13.47
C SER A 485 11.27 31.56 13.15
N VAL A 486 10.47 30.48 13.23
CA VAL A 486 10.90 29.10 13.05
C VAL A 486 10.04 28.40 12.00
N ALA A 487 10.68 27.78 11.02
CA ALA A 487 9.98 26.94 10.05
C ALA A 487 9.79 25.51 10.61
N LEU A 488 8.74 25.30 11.42
CA LEU A 488 8.44 24.02 12.09
C LEU A 488 8.25 22.85 11.12
N GLY A 489 7.83 23.14 9.88
CA GLY A 489 7.66 22.15 8.81
C GLY A 489 8.95 21.77 8.08
N SER A 490 10.11 22.39 8.37
CA SER A 490 11.39 22.10 7.74
C SER A 490 12.29 21.25 8.63
N PRO A 491 12.46 19.93 8.39
CA PRO A 491 13.33 19.10 9.23
C PRO A 491 14.77 19.59 9.31
N LYS A 492 15.28 20.22 8.23
CA LYS A 492 16.65 20.76 8.19
C LYS A 492 16.79 21.96 9.13
N GLN A 493 15.92 22.97 8.98
CA GLN A 493 15.99 24.18 9.81
C GLN A 493 15.69 23.85 11.28
N LEU A 494 14.75 22.95 11.54
CA LEU A 494 14.47 22.48 12.89
C LEU A 494 15.67 21.74 13.49
N GLY A 495 16.37 20.92 12.71
CA GLY A 495 17.60 20.25 13.17
C GLY A 495 18.74 21.23 13.48
N GLU A 496 18.89 22.29 12.68
CA GLU A 496 19.83 23.38 12.93
C GLU A 496 19.48 24.15 14.22
N LEU A 497 18.21 24.45 14.42
CA LEU A 497 17.71 25.09 15.64
C LEU A 497 17.97 24.21 16.89
N LEU A 498 17.45 22.98 16.90
CA LEU A 498 17.48 22.13 18.09
C LEU A 498 18.91 21.71 18.47
N PHE A 499 19.70 21.27 17.50
CA PHE A 499 21.01 20.67 17.75
C PHE A 499 22.21 21.59 17.47
N GLY A 500 21.98 22.69 16.76
CA GLY A 500 23.00 23.71 16.47
C GLY A 500 22.89 24.90 17.40
N GLU A 501 21.77 25.60 17.37
CA GLU A 501 21.55 26.84 18.12
C GLU A 501 21.25 26.57 19.61
N LEU A 502 20.27 25.71 19.91
CA LEU A 502 19.88 25.38 21.28
C LEU A 502 20.78 24.33 21.95
N GLY A 503 21.65 23.67 21.18
CA GLY A 503 22.63 22.72 21.71
C GLY A 503 22.05 21.48 22.39
N LEU A 504 20.81 21.10 22.08
CA LEU A 504 20.12 19.97 22.68
C LEU A 504 20.83 18.64 22.43
N PRO A 505 20.61 17.60 23.25
CA PRO A 505 21.21 16.29 23.07
C PRO A 505 20.97 15.73 21.67
N ARG A 506 22.04 15.31 21.01
CA ARG A 506 22.02 14.87 19.62
C ARG A 506 21.67 13.39 19.54
N GLY A 507 20.60 13.07 18.83
CA GLY A 507 20.18 11.70 18.56
C GLY A 507 20.79 11.10 17.28
N LYS A 508 19.98 10.40 16.49
CA LYS A 508 20.35 9.76 15.21
C LYS A 508 20.71 10.76 14.12
N LYS A 509 21.73 10.45 13.31
CA LYS A 509 21.96 11.15 12.04
C LYS A 509 21.09 10.57 10.92
N THR A 510 20.61 11.43 10.05
CA THR A 510 19.96 11.05 8.80
C THR A 510 20.97 10.48 7.80
N LYS A 511 20.50 9.77 6.78
CA LYS A 511 21.37 9.30 5.68
C LYS A 511 22.10 10.45 4.93
N ALA A 512 21.52 11.66 4.97
CA ALA A 512 22.11 12.86 4.38
C ALA A 512 23.13 13.59 5.30
N GLY A 513 23.43 13.02 6.48
CA GLY A 513 24.44 13.55 7.41
C GLY A 513 23.91 14.60 8.40
N GLY A 514 22.70 15.09 8.25
CA GLY A 514 22.04 15.99 9.21
C GLY A 514 21.53 15.21 10.44
N TRP A 515 21.11 15.94 11.47
CA TRP A 515 20.48 15.34 12.65
C TRP A 515 19.00 15.03 12.37
N SER A 516 18.56 13.85 12.78
CA SER A 516 17.15 13.46 12.65
C SER A 516 16.29 14.26 13.64
N THR A 517 15.19 14.79 13.15
CA THR A 517 14.12 15.40 13.95
C THR A 517 12.87 14.53 13.96
N ASP A 518 13.02 13.22 13.75
CA ASP A 518 11.88 12.29 13.79
C ASP A 518 11.23 12.30 15.16
N ALA A 519 9.94 11.94 15.23
CA ALA A 519 9.17 11.99 16.47
C ALA A 519 9.87 11.25 17.62
N SER A 520 10.44 10.06 17.36
CA SER A 520 11.16 9.28 18.36
C SER A 520 12.39 10.00 18.95
N VAL A 521 13.10 10.79 18.13
CA VAL A 521 14.25 11.59 18.59
C VAL A 521 13.78 12.78 19.41
N LEU A 522 12.69 13.42 18.99
CA LEU A 522 12.10 14.54 19.72
C LEU A 522 11.48 14.09 21.06
N GLU A 523 10.89 12.91 21.11
CA GLU A 523 10.36 12.33 22.36
C GLU A 523 11.48 12.04 23.38
N GLU A 524 12.65 11.58 22.93
CA GLU A 524 13.81 11.36 23.80
C GLU A 524 14.30 12.64 24.48
N ILE A 525 14.09 13.81 23.85
CA ILE A 525 14.52 15.12 24.35
C ILE A 525 13.34 16.02 24.74
N HIS A 526 12.15 15.46 24.94
CA HIS A 526 10.91 16.22 25.18
C HIS A 526 10.98 17.14 26.39
N GLY A 527 11.74 16.80 27.44
CA GLY A 527 11.88 17.61 28.66
C GLY A 527 12.98 18.68 28.61
N GLU A 528 13.83 18.70 27.60
CA GLU A 528 15.04 19.51 27.55
C GLU A 528 14.77 20.99 27.19
N HIS A 529 13.74 21.24 26.35
CA HIS A 529 13.36 22.62 25.98
C HIS A 529 11.89 22.67 25.54
N PRO A 530 11.13 23.76 25.86
CA PRO A 530 9.70 23.88 25.51
C PRO A 530 9.41 23.75 24.04
N ILE A 531 10.30 24.17 23.14
CA ILE A 531 10.14 24.08 21.69
C ILE A 531 9.91 22.64 21.23
N VAL A 532 10.46 21.65 21.90
CA VAL A 532 10.34 20.24 21.50
C VAL A 532 8.91 19.76 21.61
N GLY A 533 8.23 20.07 22.72
CA GLY A 533 6.81 19.79 22.92
C GLY A 533 5.93 20.49 21.88
N ILE A 534 6.21 21.77 21.62
CA ILE A 534 5.48 22.59 20.64
C ILE A 534 5.62 21.98 19.22
N VAL A 535 6.81 21.55 18.85
CA VAL A 535 7.06 20.91 17.54
C VAL A 535 6.28 19.59 17.39
N LEU A 536 6.27 18.76 18.42
CA LEU A 536 5.53 17.49 18.42
C LEU A 536 4.02 17.74 18.26
N GLU A 537 3.48 18.70 19.00
CA GLU A 537 2.08 19.09 18.94
C GLU A 537 1.74 19.70 17.56
N TRP A 538 2.54 20.66 17.07
CA TRP A 538 2.37 21.27 15.77
C TRP A 538 2.34 20.22 14.64
N ARG A 539 3.25 19.26 14.67
CA ARG A 539 3.28 18.15 13.69
C ARG A 539 2.02 17.29 13.74
N SER A 540 1.55 17.00 14.96
CA SER A 540 0.31 16.24 15.15
C SER A 540 -0.89 16.97 14.55
N VAL A 541 -1.06 18.24 14.89
CA VAL A 541 -2.16 19.10 14.39
C VAL A 541 -2.08 19.26 12.88
N SER A 542 -0.92 19.65 12.35
CA SER A 542 -0.71 19.88 10.91
C SER A 542 -0.95 18.62 10.09
N LYS A 543 -0.53 17.45 10.57
CA LYS A 543 -0.79 16.17 9.92
C LYS A 543 -2.28 15.85 9.85
N LEU A 544 -3.00 16.03 10.95
CA LEU A 544 -4.44 15.78 10.97
C LEU A 544 -5.20 16.76 10.09
N GLN A 545 -4.78 18.03 10.08
CA GLN A 545 -5.36 19.04 9.21
C GLN A 545 -5.21 18.65 7.73
N SER A 546 -3.99 18.43 7.28
CA SER A 546 -3.72 18.12 5.87
C SER A 546 -4.33 16.79 5.42
N THR A 547 -4.27 15.76 6.28
CA THR A 547 -4.73 14.41 5.93
C THR A 547 -6.25 14.28 5.94
N TYR A 548 -6.94 14.96 6.87
CA TYR A 548 -8.38 14.79 7.06
C TYR A 548 -9.15 16.09 6.88
N VAL A 549 -8.84 17.14 7.62
CA VAL A 549 -9.70 18.33 7.69
C VAL A 549 -9.78 19.06 6.34
N GLU A 550 -8.67 19.18 5.63
CA GLU A 550 -8.64 19.78 4.28
C GLU A 550 -9.06 18.80 3.16
N ALA A 551 -8.82 17.51 3.35
CA ALA A 551 -9.09 16.50 2.33
C ALA A 551 -10.56 16.06 2.32
N LEU A 552 -11.15 15.77 3.50
CA LEU A 552 -12.50 15.23 3.61
C LEU A 552 -13.58 16.07 2.93
N PRO A 553 -13.62 17.42 3.05
CA PRO A 553 -14.66 18.22 2.37
C PRO A 553 -14.68 18.07 0.85
N ARG A 554 -13.53 17.76 0.24
CA ARG A 554 -13.37 17.57 -1.20
C ARG A 554 -13.83 16.18 -1.66
N LEU A 555 -13.93 15.25 -0.72
CA LEU A 555 -14.31 13.84 -0.95
C LEU A 555 -15.78 13.58 -0.63
N VAL A 556 -16.50 14.59 -0.09
CA VAL A 556 -17.94 14.47 0.13
C VAL A 556 -18.66 14.62 -1.21
N GLU A 557 -19.37 13.59 -1.64
CA GLU A 557 -20.07 13.52 -2.92
C GLU A 557 -21.43 14.23 -2.91
N GLY A 558 -22.16 14.13 -4.03
CA GLY A 558 -23.44 14.80 -4.21
C GLY A 558 -24.54 14.34 -3.25
N ASP A 559 -24.46 13.13 -2.73
CA ASP A 559 -25.36 12.54 -1.74
C ASP A 559 -25.02 12.94 -0.29
N GLY A 560 -23.95 13.72 -0.09
CA GLY A 560 -23.51 14.15 1.24
C GLY A 560 -22.69 13.09 2.00
N ARG A 561 -22.23 12.05 1.32
CA ARG A 561 -21.47 10.94 1.91
C ARG A 561 -20.03 10.90 1.41
N ILE A 562 -19.17 10.22 2.14
CA ILE A 562 -17.79 9.90 1.73
C ILE A 562 -17.77 8.40 1.43
N HIS A 563 -17.29 8.07 0.25
CA HIS A 563 -17.12 6.71 -0.24
C HIS A 563 -15.64 6.35 -0.25
N THR A 564 -15.17 5.70 0.81
CA THR A 564 -13.80 5.17 0.86
C THR A 564 -13.66 3.95 -0.04
N THR A 565 -12.44 3.62 -0.40
CA THR A 565 -12.12 2.38 -1.12
C THR A 565 -11.46 1.39 -0.17
N PHE A 566 -12.00 0.19 -0.02
CA PHE A 566 -11.40 -0.90 0.73
C PHE A 566 -10.50 -1.74 -0.17
N GLN A 567 -9.23 -1.80 0.16
CA GLN A 567 -8.27 -2.65 -0.53
C GLN A 567 -8.18 -4.02 0.15
N GLN A 568 -8.54 -5.05 -0.59
CA GLN A 568 -8.56 -6.43 -0.10
C GLN A 568 -7.22 -7.15 -0.31
N ALA A 569 -6.53 -6.84 -1.40
CA ALA A 569 -5.35 -7.56 -1.89
C ALA A 569 -4.02 -6.81 -1.66
N VAL A 570 -3.84 -6.15 -0.50
CA VAL A 570 -2.64 -5.36 -0.19
C VAL A 570 -1.89 -5.86 1.04
N ALA A 571 -2.60 -6.04 2.14
CA ALA A 571 -1.96 -6.41 3.40
C ALA A 571 -1.70 -7.91 3.47
N ALA A 572 -0.44 -8.32 3.58
CA ALA A 572 -0.05 -9.73 3.67
C ALA A 572 -0.72 -10.49 4.84
N THR A 573 -1.20 -9.78 5.86
CA THR A 573 -1.99 -10.36 6.95
C THR A 573 -3.43 -10.67 6.58
N GLY A 574 -3.91 -10.20 5.42
CA GLY A 574 -5.31 -10.28 5.03
C GLY A 574 -6.20 -9.17 5.61
N ARG A 575 -5.66 -8.26 6.43
CA ARG A 575 -6.42 -7.08 6.88
C ARG A 575 -6.84 -6.22 5.69
N LEU A 576 -8.04 -5.66 5.75
CA LEU A 576 -8.47 -4.63 4.81
C LEU A 576 -7.70 -3.34 5.07
N SER A 577 -7.39 -2.59 4.02
CA SER A 577 -6.96 -1.21 4.16
C SER A 577 -7.96 -0.28 3.48
N SER A 578 -8.11 0.93 4.00
CA SER A 578 -9.00 1.95 3.49
C SER A 578 -8.18 3.06 2.85
N VAL A 579 -8.54 3.51 1.66
CA VAL A 579 -7.88 4.60 0.94
C VAL A 579 -8.92 5.53 0.34
N GLU A 580 -8.54 6.75 0.08
CA GLU A 580 -9.35 7.78 -0.58
C GLU A 580 -10.73 8.05 0.02
N PRO A 581 -10.80 8.40 1.31
CA PRO A 581 -9.72 8.60 2.27
C PRO A 581 -9.46 7.36 3.12
N ASN A 582 -8.32 7.33 3.84
CA ASN A 582 -8.08 6.29 4.84
C ASN A 582 -8.86 6.62 6.13
N LEU A 583 -10.05 6.05 6.27
CA LEU A 583 -10.91 6.23 7.45
C LEU A 583 -10.50 5.37 8.65
N GLN A 584 -9.71 4.30 8.42
CA GLN A 584 -9.22 3.42 9.49
C GLN A 584 -8.16 4.07 10.38
N ASN A 585 -7.48 5.11 9.87
CA ASN A 585 -6.38 5.78 10.58
C ASN A 585 -6.81 7.09 11.28
N ILE A 586 -8.11 7.42 11.34
CA ILE A 586 -8.59 8.56 12.12
C ILE A 586 -8.41 8.24 13.61
N PRO A 587 -7.61 9.05 14.38
CA PRO A 587 -7.31 8.73 15.76
C PRO A 587 -8.56 8.65 16.64
N ILE A 588 -8.62 7.65 17.51
CA ILE A 588 -9.75 7.45 18.44
C ILE A 588 -9.53 8.19 19.76
N ARG A 589 -8.28 8.32 20.18
CA ARG A 589 -7.91 8.67 21.57
C ARG A 589 -7.53 10.12 21.76
N SER A 590 -6.95 10.74 20.73
CA SER A 590 -6.65 12.16 20.82
C SER A 590 -7.93 12.98 20.75
N GLU A 591 -7.97 14.09 21.50
CA GLU A 591 -9.11 15.02 21.44
C GLU A 591 -9.36 15.53 20.02
N LEU A 592 -8.28 15.82 19.27
CA LEU A 592 -8.36 16.25 17.88
C LEU A 592 -8.92 15.16 16.96
N GLY A 593 -8.54 13.89 17.18
CA GLY A 593 -9.08 12.76 16.43
C GLY A 593 -10.58 12.57 16.67
N ARG A 594 -11.03 12.69 17.92
CA ARG A 594 -12.46 12.67 18.25
C ARG A 594 -13.22 13.79 17.56
N LYS A 595 -12.68 15.01 17.53
CA LYS A 595 -13.28 16.12 16.78
C LYS A 595 -13.44 15.83 15.29
N ILE A 596 -12.51 15.10 14.67
CA ILE A 596 -12.64 14.65 13.28
C ILE A 596 -13.77 13.61 13.16
N ARG A 597 -13.82 12.63 14.07
CA ARG A 597 -14.90 11.60 14.07
C ARG A 597 -16.28 12.22 14.30
N HIS A 598 -16.39 13.35 14.99
CA HIS A 598 -17.61 14.10 15.20
C HIS A 598 -18.31 14.53 13.91
N ALA A 599 -17.55 14.74 12.84
CA ALA A 599 -18.09 15.08 11.54
C ALA A 599 -18.79 13.90 10.83
N PHE A 600 -18.59 12.67 11.26
CA PHE A 600 -19.26 11.49 10.69
C PHE A 600 -20.55 11.20 11.45
N ILE A 601 -21.65 11.21 10.72
CA ILE A 601 -23.00 11.20 11.28
C ILE A 601 -23.85 10.09 10.69
N ALA A 602 -24.93 9.72 11.40
CA ALA A 602 -26.02 8.97 10.83
C ALA A 602 -26.91 9.89 9.97
N GLU A 603 -27.53 9.37 8.93
CA GLU A 603 -28.55 10.05 8.17
C GLU A 603 -29.79 10.32 9.05
N LYS A 604 -30.60 11.32 8.68
CA LYS A 604 -31.80 11.66 9.47
C LYS A 604 -32.77 10.48 9.55
N GLY A 605 -33.16 10.10 10.77
CA GLY A 605 -34.06 8.94 11.03
C GLY A 605 -33.28 7.63 11.18
N THR A 606 -31.96 7.66 11.16
CA THR A 606 -31.13 6.50 11.38
C THR A 606 -30.16 6.69 12.56
N LYS A 607 -29.52 5.61 13.00
CA LYS A 607 -28.43 5.60 13.98
C LYS A 607 -27.21 4.86 13.43
N LEU A 608 -26.03 5.28 13.87
CA LEU A 608 -24.82 4.48 13.75
C LEU A 608 -24.86 3.38 14.80
N VAL A 609 -24.51 2.17 14.39
CA VAL A 609 -24.35 1.00 15.26
C VAL A 609 -22.95 0.46 15.04
N ALA A 610 -22.10 0.51 16.07
CA ALA A 610 -20.76 -0.08 16.04
C ALA A 610 -20.71 -1.35 16.88
N ALA A 611 -20.04 -2.36 16.40
CA ALA A 611 -19.76 -3.58 17.15
C ALA A 611 -18.29 -3.95 17.00
N ASP A 612 -17.59 -4.12 18.13
CA ASP A 612 -16.15 -4.30 18.22
C ASP A 612 -15.80 -5.59 18.97
N TYR A 613 -14.86 -6.36 18.45
CA TYR A 613 -14.38 -7.55 19.13
C TYR A 613 -13.53 -7.19 20.35
N SER A 614 -13.88 -7.70 21.51
CA SER A 614 -13.11 -7.51 22.72
C SER A 614 -11.89 -8.41 22.75
N GLN A 615 -10.68 -7.82 22.60
CA GLN A 615 -9.38 -8.49 22.74
C GLN A 615 -9.21 -9.72 21.81
N ILE A 616 -9.68 -9.63 20.56
CA ILE A 616 -9.72 -10.75 19.62
C ILE A 616 -8.36 -11.46 19.46
N GLU A 617 -7.26 -10.69 19.36
CA GLU A 617 -5.92 -11.25 19.15
C GLU A 617 -5.43 -12.05 20.37
N LEU A 618 -5.79 -11.63 21.59
CA LEU A 618 -5.45 -12.42 22.80
C LEU A 618 -6.31 -13.68 22.93
N ARG A 619 -7.54 -13.65 22.48
CA ARG A 619 -8.43 -14.83 22.42
C ARG A 619 -7.91 -15.84 21.38
N ILE A 620 -7.46 -15.35 20.22
CA ILE A 620 -6.80 -16.20 19.22
C ILE A 620 -5.49 -16.76 19.79
N LEU A 621 -4.69 -15.96 20.50
CA LEU A 621 -3.47 -16.43 21.16
C LEU A 621 -3.80 -17.54 22.18
N ALA A 622 -4.85 -17.38 22.98
CA ALA A 622 -5.30 -18.42 23.92
C ALA A 622 -5.64 -19.72 23.18
N HIS A 623 -6.37 -19.63 22.07
CA HIS A 623 -6.74 -20.77 21.24
C HIS A 623 -5.52 -21.49 20.63
N VAL A 624 -4.62 -20.75 19.95
CA VAL A 624 -3.47 -21.37 19.26
C VAL A 624 -2.43 -21.93 20.23
N THR A 625 -2.28 -21.31 21.42
CA THR A 625 -1.32 -21.75 22.43
C THR A 625 -1.88 -22.85 23.34
N ARG A 626 -3.21 -22.91 23.48
CA ARG A 626 -3.94 -23.76 24.45
C ARG A 626 -3.34 -23.68 25.84
N ASP A 627 -2.84 -22.49 26.21
CA ASP A 627 -2.31 -22.27 27.55
C ASP A 627 -3.47 -22.33 28.57
N PRO A 628 -3.45 -23.26 29.54
CA PRO A 628 -4.61 -23.48 30.40
C PRO A 628 -4.96 -22.27 31.27
N HIS A 629 -3.98 -21.43 31.58
CA HIS A 629 -4.19 -20.24 32.38
C HIS A 629 -4.84 -19.12 31.57
N LEU A 630 -4.43 -18.99 30.32
CA LEU A 630 -5.00 -17.99 29.42
C LEU A 630 -6.43 -18.39 29.00
N VAL A 631 -6.63 -19.66 28.65
CA VAL A 631 -7.96 -20.21 28.34
C VAL A 631 -8.91 -20.11 29.54
N GLY A 632 -8.43 -20.51 30.76
CA GLY A 632 -9.22 -20.41 31.98
C GLY A 632 -9.66 -19.00 32.34
N ALA A 633 -8.77 -18.02 32.20
CA ALA A 633 -9.08 -16.62 32.47
C ALA A 633 -10.16 -16.06 31.53
N PHE A 634 -10.09 -16.38 30.22
CA PHE A 634 -11.14 -15.99 29.26
C PHE A 634 -12.46 -16.73 29.49
N ALA A 635 -12.42 -18.01 29.84
CA ALA A 635 -13.63 -18.77 30.16
C ALA A 635 -14.32 -18.28 31.42
N ALA A 636 -13.55 -17.80 32.40
CA ALA A 636 -14.08 -17.20 33.64
C ALA A 636 -14.53 -15.73 33.47
N GLY A 637 -14.29 -15.12 32.30
CA GLY A 637 -14.62 -13.70 32.05
C GLY A 637 -13.76 -12.72 32.85
N GLU A 638 -12.54 -13.13 33.27
CA GLU A 638 -11.61 -12.31 34.04
C GLU A 638 -11.00 -11.17 33.18
N ASP A 639 -10.58 -10.08 33.85
CA ASP A 639 -9.70 -9.09 33.23
C ASP A 639 -8.33 -9.72 32.99
N ILE A 640 -8.07 -10.10 31.74
CA ILE A 640 -6.86 -10.84 31.33
C ILE A 640 -5.56 -10.10 31.72
N HIS A 641 -5.55 -8.76 31.72
CA HIS A 641 -4.38 -7.98 32.08
C HIS A 641 -4.14 -8.00 33.58
N ARG A 642 -5.22 -7.87 34.36
CA ARG A 642 -5.18 -7.97 35.81
C ARG A 642 -4.81 -9.39 36.28
N ALA A 643 -5.40 -10.40 35.64
CA ALA A 643 -5.09 -11.82 35.88
C ALA A 643 -3.62 -12.14 35.55
N THR A 644 -3.07 -11.57 34.46
CA THR A 644 -1.67 -11.71 34.10
C THR A 644 -0.76 -11.06 35.11
N ALA A 645 -1.03 -9.80 35.53
CA ALA A 645 -0.25 -9.09 36.53
C ALA A 645 -0.23 -9.87 37.86
N ALA A 646 -1.40 -10.25 38.36
CA ALA A 646 -1.55 -11.04 39.57
C ALA A 646 -0.68 -12.31 39.55
N ARG A 647 -0.75 -13.04 38.46
CA ARG A 647 -0.05 -14.31 38.29
C ARG A 647 1.47 -14.15 38.19
N VAL A 648 1.94 -13.17 37.38
CA VAL A 648 3.38 -12.90 37.21
C VAL A 648 4.02 -12.38 38.50
N LEU A 649 3.31 -11.50 39.22
CA LEU A 649 3.80 -10.87 40.45
C LEU A 649 3.52 -11.69 41.70
N GLY A 650 2.75 -12.79 41.62
CA GLY A 650 2.40 -13.62 42.75
C GLY A 650 1.45 -12.99 43.75
N LYS A 651 0.57 -12.12 43.28
CA LYS A 651 -0.45 -11.37 44.05
C LYS A 651 -1.87 -11.85 43.73
N SER A 652 -2.84 -11.51 44.57
CA SER A 652 -4.25 -11.62 44.22
C SER A 652 -4.64 -10.54 43.19
N GLN A 653 -5.69 -10.78 42.39
CA GLN A 653 -6.15 -9.80 41.41
C GLN A 653 -6.61 -8.48 42.07
N ALA A 654 -7.11 -8.53 43.31
CA ALA A 654 -7.53 -7.37 44.06
C ALA A 654 -6.36 -6.45 44.50
N GLU A 655 -5.17 -7.02 44.65
CA GLU A 655 -3.93 -6.32 45.03
C GLU A 655 -3.18 -5.73 43.86
N VAL A 656 -3.60 -6.02 42.60
CA VAL A 656 -2.96 -5.50 41.39
C VAL A 656 -3.37 -4.02 41.23
N ASP A 657 -2.39 -3.13 41.22
CA ASP A 657 -2.63 -1.73 40.90
C ASP A 657 -2.75 -1.45 39.40
N ASP A 658 -3.14 -0.21 39.04
CA ASP A 658 -3.37 0.14 37.65
C ASP A 658 -2.09 0.20 36.81
N ASN A 659 -0.93 0.52 37.41
CA ASN A 659 0.37 0.50 36.74
C ASN A 659 0.80 -0.95 36.44
N GLU A 660 0.64 -1.85 37.37
CA GLU A 660 0.91 -3.28 37.21
C GLU A 660 0.00 -3.90 36.12
N ARG A 661 -1.28 -3.53 36.16
CA ARG A 661 -2.24 -3.90 35.10
C ARG A 661 -1.84 -3.34 33.74
N ALA A 662 -1.42 -2.08 33.67
CA ALA A 662 -0.95 -1.44 32.43
C ALA A 662 0.34 -2.12 31.91
N MET A 663 1.27 -2.47 32.80
CA MET A 663 2.48 -3.21 32.45
C MET A 663 2.12 -4.61 31.88
N ALA A 664 1.24 -5.35 32.55
CA ALA A 664 0.79 -6.65 32.06
C ALA A 664 0.08 -6.52 30.70
N LYS A 665 -0.68 -5.43 30.48
CA LYS A 665 -1.27 -5.14 29.19
C LYS A 665 -0.20 -4.96 28.10
N MET A 666 0.84 -4.16 28.38
CA MET A 666 1.96 -3.98 27.44
C MET A 666 2.66 -5.32 27.13
N VAL A 667 2.84 -6.17 28.16
CA VAL A 667 3.49 -7.48 27.98
C VAL A 667 2.60 -8.43 27.21
N ASN A 668 1.31 -8.55 27.52
CA ASN A 668 0.39 -9.43 26.84
C ASN A 668 0.36 -9.16 25.33
N PHE A 669 0.25 -7.89 24.94
CA PHE A 669 0.31 -7.51 23.53
C PHE A 669 1.74 -7.59 22.98
N GLY A 670 2.72 -7.07 23.74
CA GLY A 670 4.10 -7.01 23.28
C GLY A 670 4.71 -8.37 22.99
N ILE A 671 4.47 -9.37 23.86
CA ILE A 671 4.98 -10.73 23.65
C ILE A 671 4.27 -11.42 22.50
N ALA A 672 2.96 -11.25 22.37
CA ALA A 672 2.20 -11.71 21.21
C ALA A 672 2.79 -11.20 19.90
N TYR A 673 3.44 -10.02 19.92
CA TYR A 673 4.10 -9.40 18.77
C TYR A 673 5.63 -9.55 18.74
N GLY A 674 6.19 -10.44 19.59
CA GLY A 674 7.62 -10.71 19.59
C GLY A 674 8.48 -9.57 20.16
N MET A 675 7.94 -8.77 21.11
CA MET A 675 8.68 -7.73 21.81
C MET A 675 9.70 -8.36 22.76
N GLY A 676 10.96 -7.89 22.70
CA GLY A 676 12.02 -8.28 23.63
C GLY A 676 12.16 -7.36 24.83
N ASP A 677 13.13 -7.68 25.70
CA ASP A 677 13.46 -6.95 26.93
C ASP A 677 13.75 -5.45 26.71
N PHE A 678 14.47 -5.11 25.65
CA PHE A 678 14.74 -3.71 25.29
C PHE A 678 13.46 -2.94 24.95
N GLY A 679 12.57 -3.54 24.15
CA GLY A 679 11.31 -2.90 23.76
C GLY A 679 10.38 -2.69 24.96
N LEU A 680 10.33 -3.65 25.89
CA LEU A 680 9.55 -3.51 27.12
C LEU A 680 10.14 -2.45 28.03
N ALA A 681 11.47 -2.48 28.26
CA ALA A 681 12.16 -1.51 29.10
C ALA A 681 11.90 -0.08 28.66
N THR A 682 12.06 0.19 27.35
CA THR A 682 11.85 1.53 26.78
C THR A 682 10.41 2.01 26.91
N ARG A 683 9.42 1.12 26.69
CA ARG A 683 8.00 1.50 26.71
C ARG A 683 7.42 1.63 28.13
N ALA A 684 7.89 0.79 29.04
CA ALA A 684 7.44 0.81 30.43
C ALA A 684 8.23 1.78 31.30
N GLY A 685 9.31 2.40 30.81
CA GLY A 685 10.17 3.28 31.61
C GLY A 685 10.89 2.54 32.74
N ILE A 686 11.20 1.24 32.56
CA ILE A 686 11.86 0.39 33.58
C ILE A 686 13.26 -0.03 33.11
N SER A 687 14.07 -0.54 34.06
CA SER A 687 15.38 -1.06 33.71
C SER A 687 15.26 -2.30 32.78
N ARG A 688 16.27 -2.55 31.98
CA ARG A 688 16.30 -3.72 31.09
C ARG A 688 16.31 -5.05 31.88
N GLU A 689 16.93 -5.06 33.06
CA GLU A 689 16.95 -6.18 33.98
C GLU A 689 15.55 -6.48 34.52
N ALA A 690 14.80 -5.45 34.91
CA ALA A 690 13.41 -5.58 35.35
C ALA A 690 12.51 -6.11 34.21
N ALA A 691 12.68 -5.57 33.01
CA ALA A 691 11.95 -6.04 31.82
C ALA A 691 12.26 -7.52 31.50
N LYS A 692 13.53 -7.92 31.57
CA LYS A 692 13.98 -9.29 31.36
C LYS A 692 13.39 -10.23 32.41
N SER A 693 13.42 -9.83 33.69
CA SER A 693 12.84 -10.61 34.79
C SER A 693 11.32 -10.79 34.62
N PHE A 694 10.61 -9.72 34.23
CA PHE A 694 9.17 -9.79 34.00
C PHE A 694 8.83 -10.73 32.82
N ILE A 695 9.56 -10.64 31.71
CA ILE A 695 9.37 -11.54 30.55
C ILE A 695 9.67 -13.00 30.91
N ALA A 696 10.71 -13.25 31.71
CA ALA A 696 11.03 -14.59 32.19
C ALA A 696 9.90 -15.15 33.07
N GLY A 697 9.43 -14.40 34.04
CA GLY A 697 8.29 -14.76 34.90
C GLY A 697 7.00 -14.96 34.09
N TYR A 698 6.78 -14.17 33.04
CA TYR A 698 5.65 -14.34 32.13
C TYR A 698 5.70 -15.72 31.42
N PHE A 699 6.82 -16.07 30.81
CA PHE A 699 6.97 -17.36 30.12
C PHE A 699 6.96 -18.57 31.06
N GLU A 700 7.40 -18.39 32.29
CA GLU A 700 7.27 -19.42 33.33
C GLU A 700 5.81 -19.72 33.68
N ARG A 701 4.98 -18.66 33.73
CA ARG A 701 3.55 -18.74 34.06
C ARG A 701 2.67 -19.11 32.88
N TYR A 702 3.12 -18.80 31.64
CA TYR A 702 2.43 -19.11 30.39
C TYR A 702 3.31 -19.96 29.47
N PRO A 703 3.59 -21.22 29.85
CA PRO A 703 4.49 -22.07 29.07
C PRO A 703 3.95 -22.43 27.68
N GLY A 704 2.62 -22.41 27.50
CA GLY A 704 1.98 -22.59 26.19
C GLY A 704 2.37 -21.53 25.19
N ILE A 705 2.46 -20.26 25.63
CA ILE A 705 2.86 -19.15 24.78
C ILE A 705 4.32 -19.29 24.34
N LYS A 706 5.21 -19.63 25.28
CA LYS A 706 6.63 -19.85 24.96
C LYS A 706 6.80 -20.97 23.93
N ARG A 707 6.14 -22.10 24.14
CA ARG A 707 6.16 -23.23 23.21
C ARG A 707 5.67 -22.85 21.83
N TYR A 708 4.55 -22.11 21.72
CA TYR A 708 4.04 -21.61 20.46
C TYR A 708 5.08 -20.75 19.74
N ILE A 709 5.69 -19.78 20.42
CA ILE A 709 6.70 -18.88 19.83
C ILE A 709 7.90 -19.66 19.29
N ASP A 710 8.39 -20.66 20.04
CA ASP A 710 9.53 -21.47 19.62
C ASP A 710 9.14 -22.35 18.41
N THR A 711 8.00 -23.04 18.48
CA THR A 711 7.51 -23.92 17.41
C THR A 711 7.24 -23.17 16.12
N ILE A 712 6.53 -22.03 16.17
CA ILE A 712 6.18 -21.30 14.94
C ILE A 712 7.41 -20.73 14.22
N LYS A 713 8.45 -20.36 14.97
CA LYS A 713 9.73 -19.94 14.38
C LYS A 713 10.44 -21.08 13.66
N GLU A 714 10.41 -22.28 14.24
CA GLU A 714 10.99 -23.47 13.63
C GLU A 714 10.22 -23.89 12.38
N GLU A 715 8.89 -23.95 12.46
CA GLU A 715 8.02 -24.22 11.32
C GLU A 715 8.21 -23.20 10.18
N ALA A 716 8.28 -21.91 10.51
CA ALA A 716 8.51 -20.87 9.54
C ALA A 716 9.87 -20.98 8.84
N ARG A 717 10.92 -21.41 9.57
CA ARG A 717 12.24 -21.66 8.96
C ARG A 717 12.23 -22.90 8.07
N ALA A 718 11.54 -23.96 8.48
CA ALA A 718 11.44 -25.19 7.72
C ALA A 718 10.61 -25.02 6.45
N ASN A 719 9.43 -24.42 6.58
CA ASN A 719 8.46 -24.30 5.49
C ASN A 719 8.69 -23.07 4.60
N GLY A 720 9.34 -22.01 5.11
CA GLY A 720 9.49 -20.73 4.44
C GLY A 720 8.26 -19.83 4.52
N PHE A 721 7.19 -20.27 5.18
CA PHE A 721 5.94 -19.54 5.38
C PHE A 721 5.25 -19.92 6.69
N VAL A 722 4.27 -19.11 7.10
CA VAL A 722 3.30 -19.42 8.17
C VAL A 722 1.88 -19.29 7.66
N THR A 723 0.90 -19.84 8.41
CA THR A 723 -0.52 -19.84 8.03
C THR A 723 -1.42 -19.36 9.15
N THR A 724 -2.58 -18.79 8.80
CA THR A 724 -3.71 -18.60 9.73
C THR A 724 -4.47 -19.90 9.97
N GLN A 725 -5.46 -19.87 10.88
CA GLN A 725 -6.38 -20.99 11.13
C GLN A 725 -7.19 -21.40 9.88
N LEU A 726 -7.40 -20.48 8.95
CA LEU A 726 -8.09 -20.72 7.69
C LEU A 726 -7.16 -21.01 6.52
N GLY A 727 -5.85 -21.17 6.78
CA GLY A 727 -4.89 -21.51 5.74
C GLY A 727 -4.34 -20.33 4.93
N ARG A 728 -4.60 -19.07 5.33
CA ARG A 728 -3.97 -17.91 4.68
C ARG A 728 -2.46 -17.99 4.85
N ARG A 729 -1.72 -18.06 3.75
CA ARG A 729 -0.27 -18.22 3.74
C ARG A 729 0.45 -16.86 3.70
N ARG A 730 1.55 -16.79 4.45
CA ARG A 730 2.49 -15.67 4.36
C ARG A 730 3.91 -16.20 4.23
N PRO A 731 4.55 -16.07 3.07
CA PRO A 731 5.98 -16.31 2.92
C PRO A 731 6.81 -15.37 3.80
N ILE A 732 7.90 -15.87 4.38
CA ILE A 732 8.81 -15.08 5.23
C ILE A 732 10.26 -15.28 4.77
N PRO A 733 10.64 -14.70 3.63
CA PRO A 733 12.00 -14.82 3.11
C PRO A 733 13.05 -14.17 4.02
N GLU A 734 12.64 -13.22 4.87
CA GLU A 734 13.50 -12.53 5.83
C GLU A 734 14.20 -13.46 6.81
N LEU A 735 13.63 -14.63 7.10
CA LEU A 735 14.25 -15.63 7.99
C LEU A 735 15.57 -16.17 7.46
N ARG A 736 15.79 -16.09 6.15
CA ARG A 736 17.03 -16.53 5.47
C ARG A 736 18.01 -15.37 5.23
N ALA A 737 17.66 -14.14 5.61
CA ALA A 737 18.50 -12.97 5.38
C ALA A 737 19.80 -13.05 6.19
N ALA A 738 20.93 -12.63 5.60
CA ALA A 738 22.20 -12.54 6.30
C ALA A 738 22.18 -11.47 7.41
N ASN A 739 21.39 -10.42 7.22
CA ASN A 739 21.24 -9.33 8.19
C ASN A 739 20.42 -9.78 9.42
N PRO A 740 21.00 -9.70 10.66
CA PRO A 740 20.31 -10.11 11.88
C PRO A 740 19.02 -9.31 12.16
N ALA A 741 18.97 -8.03 11.79
CA ALA A 741 17.79 -7.19 12.00
C ALA A 741 16.62 -7.64 11.10
N LEU A 742 16.91 -8.02 9.84
CA LEU A 742 15.91 -8.59 8.93
C LEU A 742 15.42 -9.96 9.42
N ARG A 743 16.33 -10.83 9.90
CA ARG A 743 15.91 -12.10 10.48
C ARG A 743 15.00 -11.93 11.69
N ALA A 744 15.33 -11.00 12.60
CA ALA A 744 14.49 -10.67 13.73
C ALA A 744 13.12 -10.11 13.31
N ALA A 745 13.05 -9.34 12.23
CA ALA A 745 11.79 -8.90 11.66
C ALA A 745 10.99 -10.08 11.09
N GLY A 746 11.63 -11.02 10.40
CA GLY A 746 11.00 -12.26 9.93
C GLY A 746 10.47 -13.12 11.07
N GLU A 747 11.20 -13.27 12.18
CA GLU A 747 10.73 -13.99 13.36
C GLU A 747 9.49 -13.34 13.98
N ARG A 748 9.46 -12.01 14.10
CA ARG A 748 8.25 -11.30 14.56
C ARG A 748 7.08 -11.51 13.59
N ALA A 749 7.33 -11.45 12.29
CA ALA A 749 6.29 -11.70 11.29
C ALA A 749 5.73 -13.13 11.40
N ALA A 750 6.58 -14.12 11.68
CA ALA A 750 6.16 -15.51 11.89
C ALA A 750 5.24 -15.67 13.11
N ILE A 751 5.55 -15.00 14.22
CA ILE A 751 4.73 -15.04 15.43
C ILE A 751 3.38 -14.36 15.23
N ASN A 752 3.38 -13.18 14.57
CA ASN A 752 2.22 -12.30 14.49
C ASN A 752 1.19 -12.75 13.45
N HIS A 753 1.66 -13.24 12.32
CA HIS A 753 0.76 -13.49 11.19
C HIS A 753 -0.36 -14.49 11.50
N PRO A 754 -0.12 -15.64 12.16
CA PRO A 754 -1.20 -16.56 12.49
C PRO A 754 -2.30 -15.92 13.36
N ILE A 755 -1.92 -15.00 14.24
CA ILE A 755 -2.85 -14.31 15.14
C ILE A 755 -3.60 -13.20 14.41
N GLN A 756 -2.87 -12.24 13.83
CA GLN A 756 -3.47 -11.08 13.15
C GLN A 756 -4.26 -11.48 11.89
N GLY A 757 -3.74 -12.45 11.15
CA GLY A 757 -4.43 -12.93 9.96
C GLY A 757 -5.70 -13.70 10.31
N THR A 758 -5.71 -14.50 11.39
CA THR A 758 -6.93 -15.17 11.87
C THR A 758 -7.96 -14.14 12.35
N ALA A 759 -7.55 -13.05 13.02
CA ALA A 759 -8.45 -11.96 13.39
C ALA A 759 -9.08 -11.29 12.14
N ALA A 760 -8.26 -11.04 11.10
CA ALA A 760 -8.76 -10.52 9.83
C ALA A 760 -9.72 -11.50 9.14
N ASP A 761 -9.47 -12.78 9.19
CA ASP A 761 -10.35 -13.81 8.62
C ASP A 761 -11.69 -13.87 9.39
N ILE A 762 -11.67 -13.78 10.71
CA ILE A 762 -12.88 -13.78 11.57
C ILE A 762 -13.80 -12.62 11.22
N ILE A 763 -13.28 -11.39 11.15
CA ILE A 763 -14.11 -10.23 10.85
C ILE A 763 -14.67 -10.29 9.42
N LYS A 764 -13.90 -10.80 8.45
CA LYS A 764 -14.38 -11.03 7.08
C LYS A 764 -15.55 -12.04 7.04
N ILE A 765 -15.45 -13.13 7.78
CA ILE A 765 -16.53 -14.11 7.91
C ILE A 765 -17.78 -13.46 8.52
N ALA A 766 -17.61 -12.64 9.56
CA ALA A 766 -18.72 -11.91 10.17
C ALA A 766 -19.41 -11.00 9.14
N MET A 767 -18.64 -10.24 8.35
CA MET A 767 -19.16 -9.35 7.30
C MET A 767 -19.98 -10.12 6.24
N ILE A 768 -19.44 -11.25 5.77
CA ILE A 768 -20.09 -12.09 4.77
C ILE A 768 -21.40 -12.70 5.29
N ARG A 769 -21.40 -13.18 6.53
CA ARG A 769 -22.58 -13.81 7.16
C ARG A 769 -23.63 -12.78 7.54
N LEU A 770 -23.25 -11.56 7.83
CA LEU A 770 -24.17 -10.49 8.25
C LEU A 770 -25.12 -10.10 7.12
N THR A 771 -24.63 -9.89 5.90
CA THR A 771 -25.43 -9.42 4.77
C THR A 771 -26.68 -10.27 4.51
N PRO A 772 -26.61 -11.61 4.35
CA PRO A 772 -27.80 -12.42 4.15
C PRO A 772 -28.69 -12.51 5.41
N ARG A 773 -28.16 -12.37 6.62
CA ARG A 773 -28.94 -12.34 7.85
C ARG A 773 -29.75 -11.08 7.99
N LEU A 774 -29.24 -9.91 7.59
CA LEU A 774 -29.97 -8.66 7.52
C LEU A 774 -31.14 -8.79 6.54
N ALA A 775 -30.92 -9.30 5.35
CA ALA A 775 -31.94 -9.51 4.35
C ALA A 775 -33.03 -10.51 4.83
N ALA A 776 -32.61 -11.62 5.45
CA ALA A 776 -33.57 -12.61 5.99
C ALA A 776 -34.40 -12.05 7.15
N ALA A 777 -33.87 -11.12 7.93
CA ALA A 777 -34.60 -10.41 8.99
C ALA A 777 -35.47 -9.24 8.47
N GLY A 778 -35.39 -8.93 7.17
CA GLY A 778 -36.13 -7.82 6.56
C GLY A 778 -35.62 -6.44 7.00
N LEU A 779 -34.35 -6.35 7.42
CA LEU A 779 -33.76 -5.11 7.92
C LEU A 779 -33.20 -4.29 6.76
N ALA A 780 -33.42 -2.99 6.76
CA ALA A 780 -32.85 -2.00 5.84
C ALA A 780 -31.46 -1.49 6.31
N SER A 781 -31.03 -1.95 7.47
CA SER A 781 -29.70 -1.64 8.04
C SER A 781 -28.56 -2.00 7.09
N ARG A 782 -27.54 -1.15 6.98
CA ARG A 782 -26.45 -1.26 6.01
C ARG A 782 -25.11 -1.26 6.71
N LEU A 783 -24.20 -2.19 6.33
CA LEU A 783 -22.79 -2.15 6.71
C LEU A 783 -22.10 -1.02 5.91
N ILE A 784 -21.44 -0.09 6.59
CA ILE A 784 -20.84 1.10 5.96
C ILE A 784 -19.32 1.17 6.10
N LEU A 785 -18.75 0.75 7.25
CA LEU A 785 -17.32 0.74 7.47
C LEU A 785 -16.88 -0.51 8.25
N GLN A 786 -15.62 -0.89 8.00
CA GLN A 786 -14.87 -1.80 8.85
C GLN A 786 -13.61 -1.05 9.29
N VAL A 787 -13.37 -0.95 10.59
CA VAL A 787 -12.23 -0.22 11.17
C VAL A 787 -11.56 -1.09 12.22
N HIS A 788 -10.37 -1.61 11.92
CA HIS A 788 -9.65 -2.56 12.77
C HIS A 788 -10.48 -3.81 13.08
N ASP A 789 -10.95 -3.97 14.30
CA ASP A 789 -11.77 -5.10 14.76
C ASP A 789 -13.25 -4.70 14.95
N GLU A 790 -13.64 -3.51 14.44
CA GLU A 790 -14.97 -2.91 14.54
C GLU A 790 -15.71 -2.98 13.20
N LEU A 791 -16.99 -3.30 13.23
CA LEU A 791 -17.95 -3.11 12.15
C LEU A 791 -18.88 -1.94 12.49
N LEU A 792 -19.04 -1.02 11.53
CA LEU A 792 -19.94 0.13 11.66
C LEU A 792 -21.09 0.00 10.66
N LEU A 793 -22.30 0.07 11.17
CA LEU A 793 -23.54 0.01 10.40
C LEU A 793 -24.30 1.33 10.56
N GLU A 794 -25.14 1.61 9.57
CA GLU A 794 -26.19 2.61 9.63
C GLU A 794 -27.53 1.91 9.59
N ALA A 795 -28.43 2.21 10.54
CA ALA A 795 -29.69 1.51 10.75
C ALA A 795 -30.83 2.48 10.98
N PRO A 796 -32.03 2.25 10.42
CA PRO A 796 -33.26 2.88 10.90
C PRO A 796 -33.37 2.75 12.42
N GLU A 797 -33.84 3.80 13.09
CA GLU A 797 -33.85 3.84 14.56
C GLU A 797 -34.69 2.70 15.17
N GLU A 798 -35.79 2.35 14.51
CA GLU A 798 -36.69 1.24 14.91
C GLU A 798 -36.06 -0.15 14.76
N GLU A 799 -35.02 -0.31 13.91
CA GLU A 799 -34.35 -1.59 13.69
C GLU A 799 -33.25 -1.89 14.71
N VAL A 800 -32.76 -0.89 15.43
CA VAL A 800 -31.61 -1.01 16.32
C VAL A 800 -31.74 -2.12 17.34
N SER A 801 -32.93 -2.27 17.93
CA SER A 801 -33.20 -3.30 18.94
C SER A 801 -33.15 -4.73 18.38
N THR A 802 -33.45 -4.91 17.11
CA THR A 802 -33.36 -6.21 16.39
C THR A 802 -31.98 -6.41 15.82
N LEU A 803 -31.38 -5.36 15.27
CA LEU A 803 -30.07 -5.40 14.64
C LEU A 803 -28.94 -5.76 15.60
N VAL A 804 -28.90 -5.11 16.79
CA VAL A 804 -27.73 -5.27 17.68
C VAL A 804 -27.56 -6.70 18.18
N PRO A 805 -28.57 -7.43 18.66
CA PRO A 805 -28.45 -8.84 19.02
C PRO A 805 -28.01 -9.71 17.82
N LEU A 806 -28.59 -9.50 16.63
CA LEU A 806 -28.25 -10.22 15.42
C LEU A 806 -26.79 -9.99 15.01
N LEU A 807 -26.30 -8.76 15.12
CA LEU A 807 -24.92 -8.37 14.82
C LEU A 807 -23.94 -9.04 15.80
N ILE A 808 -24.19 -8.95 17.12
CA ILE A 808 -23.39 -9.59 18.16
C ILE A 808 -23.30 -11.10 17.92
N GLU A 809 -24.44 -11.76 17.76
CA GLU A 809 -24.51 -13.21 17.52
C GLU A 809 -23.73 -13.60 16.24
N THR A 810 -23.84 -12.81 15.17
CA THR A 810 -23.15 -13.07 13.91
C THR A 810 -21.65 -12.95 14.08
N MET A 811 -21.17 -11.94 14.79
CA MET A 811 -19.75 -11.70 15.02
C MET A 811 -19.17 -12.75 16.00
N GLU A 812 -19.81 -13.02 17.13
CA GLU A 812 -19.37 -14.01 18.10
C GLU A 812 -19.35 -15.43 17.53
N GLY A 813 -20.32 -15.74 16.65
CA GLY A 813 -20.41 -17.02 15.94
C GLY A 813 -19.55 -17.14 14.67
N ALA A 814 -18.70 -16.14 14.34
CA ALA A 814 -17.95 -16.12 13.09
C ALA A 814 -16.97 -17.29 12.96
N LEU A 815 -16.26 -17.62 14.01
CA LEU A 815 -15.33 -18.77 14.08
C LEU A 815 -15.38 -19.41 15.48
N ALA A 816 -15.44 -20.73 15.54
CA ALA A 816 -15.36 -21.45 16.81
C ALA A 816 -13.90 -21.48 17.29
N LEU A 817 -13.65 -20.94 18.48
CA LEU A 817 -12.37 -21.00 19.18
C LEU A 817 -12.53 -21.77 20.51
N ASP A 818 -11.40 -22.20 21.11
CA ASP A 818 -11.40 -22.82 22.45
C ASP A 818 -11.79 -21.83 23.56
N VAL A 819 -11.87 -20.55 23.24
CA VAL A 819 -12.38 -19.46 24.10
C VAL A 819 -13.48 -18.68 23.36
N PRO A 820 -14.50 -18.17 24.07
CA PRO A 820 -15.58 -17.44 23.40
C PRO A 820 -15.06 -16.15 22.78
N LEU A 821 -15.53 -15.81 21.59
CA LEU A 821 -15.44 -14.45 21.06
C LEU A 821 -16.46 -13.59 21.79
N THR A 822 -16.11 -12.36 22.10
CA THR A 822 -17.01 -11.42 22.79
C THR A 822 -17.03 -10.10 22.04
N VAL A 823 -18.22 -9.56 21.84
CA VAL A 823 -18.47 -8.34 21.08
C VAL A 823 -19.16 -7.29 21.95
N GLU A 824 -18.64 -6.07 21.90
CA GLU A 824 -19.28 -4.91 22.52
C GLU A 824 -19.94 -4.04 21.45
N ALA A 825 -21.21 -3.69 21.67
CA ALA A 825 -21.95 -2.81 20.76
C ALA A 825 -22.18 -1.41 21.35
N LYS A 826 -22.17 -0.41 20.47
CA LYS A 826 -22.44 0.99 20.77
C LYS A 826 -23.40 1.56 19.72
N THR A 827 -24.21 2.55 20.12
CA THR A 827 -25.13 3.23 19.21
C THR A 827 -25.10 4.74 19.41
N GLY A 828 -25.30 5.50 18.38
CA GLY A 828 -25.31 6.95 18.44
C GLY A 828 -25.70 7.60 17.11
N THR A 829 -25.81 8.92 17.10
CA THR A 829 -26.03 9.70 15.87
C THR A 829 -24.74 10.26 15.27
N ARG A 830 -23.64 10.23 16.03
CA ARG A 830 -22.30 10.64 15.62
C ARG A 830 -21.28 9.60 16.04
N TRP A 831 -20.25 9.41 15.27
CA TRP A 831 -19.27 8.33 15.48
C TRP A 831 -18.45 8.47 16.74
N ASP A 832 -18.19 9.69 17.21
CA ASP A 832 -17.45 9.96 18.46
C ASP A 832 -18.34 9.93 19.73
N GLU A 833 -19.67 10.06 19.57
CA GLU A 833 -20.63 10.17 20.67
C GLU A 833 -21.43 8.89 20.91
N MET A 834 -20.95 7.74 20.41
CA MET A 834 -21.65 6.47 20.54
C MET A 834 -21.64 5.97 22.00
N GLN A 835 -22.78 5.56 22.49
CA GLN A 835 -22.98 5.01 23.83
C GLN A 835 -23.10 3.48 23.77
N ARG A 836 -22.61 2.83 24.84
CA ARG A 836 -22.73 1.37 24.97
C ARG A 836 -24.20 0.99 24.95
N TRP A 837 -24.54 0.02 24.12
CA TRP A 837 -25.88 -0.51 24.05
C TRP A 837 -26.18 -1.36 25.28
N SER A 838 -27.26 -1.06 26.00
CA SER A 838 -27.62 -1.69 27.28
C SER A 838 -28.77 -2.69 27.18
N GLY A 839 -29.24 -2.98 25.96
CA GLY A 839 -30.38 -3.89 25.77
C GLY A 839 -31.79 -3.29 26.04
N HIS A 840 -31.81 -2.00 26.41
CA HIS A 840 -33.06 -1.25 26.56
C HIS A 840 -33.06 -0.10 25.54
N ALA A 841 -34.01 -0.14 24.60
CA ALA A 841 -34.34 0.97 23.71
C ALA A 841 -35.48 1.79 24.35
#